data_f58eb346ea2f12e21f547fa766061013
#
_entry.id   f58eb346ea2f12e21f547fa766061013
#
_cell.length_a   1.000
_cell.length_b   1.000
_cell.length_c   1.000
_cell.angle_alpha   90.00
_cell.angle_beta   90.00
_cell.angle_gamma   90.00
#
_symmetry.space_group_name_H-M   'P 1'
#
loop_
_entity.id
_entity.type
_entity.pdbx_description
1 polymer ?
#
loop_
_entity_poly.entity_id
_entity_poly.type
_entity_poly.pdbx_seq_one_letter_code
_entity_poly.pdbx_strand_id
1 'polypeptide(L)'
;MNFILDLIQNFDFTIIFRMSFYDSFDVAVIGGGHAGTEACLACARMGLKTLLVTQTIDSIARLSCNPSIGGVAKGNIVREIDALGGEMAKLIDNSMIQFRMLNKSRGPAVQSPRSQADKILYASLARQTIETTPNLSTLMDTVVDILTTASSSPLPPDSDTSAEKGSIPGEFRSECLTEAARSGKRQKVTAIVTERGRIIPVRSVVLTTGTFLGGRIFIGEYDAPCGRIGEGGAFGLTHSLNRLGFTTGRLKTGTPPRILRHTVDFSKAELQEGDEEVIPFSFDDEKIDRPMVPCYLVYTNEKTHEIIRKNINRSPLYSGKISGIGPRYCPSIEDKVMRFEERDRHQLFVEPESLQTDEIYLNGLSSSLPEEVQDAFLRTIPGFENCTVSRPGYAVEYDYVEPTQLYPSLETKRVAGLFDAGQINGTSGYEEAAGQGLVAGINAALYARAHQKLCGPLCSPSSGMGQAPASMEKGAFQNKPGMTDEEIAAFAEISARETKAINSALQKAQSDSGYENFDSIPEWEPLILGRDEAYIGVLIDDLVTLGTKEPYRMFTARAEYRLKLRHDTADRRLSEKAFAVGLKTEKQIQSMRAKYALIDEAVALLLKKKDAQNPGYAPEIWKVAQEDFKYKYYIEKQDARVAKMHKMENRKIPADFDYGAIPALSAESRGKLEKIRPLTLGQASRISGIRNSDIMLLMVYL
;
A
#
# COMPACT_ATOMS: atom_id res chain seq x y z
N MET A 1 -15.02 -8.69 -46.76
CA MET A 1 -13.80 -7.87 -46.83
C MET A 1 -14.08 -6.45 -47.37
N ASN A 2 -14.89 -6.27 -48.42
CA ASN A 2 -15.23 -4.92 -48.91
C ASN A 2 -16.14 -4.09 -47.99
N PHE A 3 -16.99 -4.73 -47.19
CA PHE A 3 -17.86 -4.03 -46.23
C PHE A 3 -17.10 -3.42 -45.05
N ILE A 4 -15.99 -4.01 -44.64
CA ILE A 4 -15.11 -3.52 -43.57
C ILE A 4 -14.25 -2.35 -44.06
N LEU A 5 -13.82 -2.39 -45.32
CA LEU A 5 -13.07 -1.31 -45.96
C LEU A 5 -13.93 -0.03 -46.18
N ASP A 6 -15.20 -0.20 -46.50
CA ASP A 6 -16.14 0.92 -46.64
C ASP A 6 -16.50 1.57 -45.28
N LEU A 7 -16.53 0.77 -44.20
CA LEU A 7 -16.72 1.29 -42.84
C LEU A 7 -15.50 2.11 -42.37
N ILE A 8 -14.29 1.72 -42.77
CA ILE A 8 -13.04 2.39 -42.42
C ILE A 8 -12.84 3.69 -43.21
N GLN A 9 -13.35 3.78 -44.46
CA GLN A 9 -13.24 4.98 -45.29
C GLN A 9 -14.28 6.08 -44.99
N ASN A 10 -15.40 5.72 -44.37
CA ASN A 10 -16.47 6.65 -44.00
C ASN A 10 -16.53 7.05 -42.52
N PHE A 11 -15.61 6.57 -41.72
CA PHE A 11 -15.47 7.06 -40.34
C PHE A 11 -14.65 8.37 -40.35
N ASP A 12 -15.33 9.46 -40.08
CA ASP A 12 -14.72 10.77 -39.88
C ASP A 12 -13.88 10.74 -38.57
N PHE A 13 -12.59 10.45 -38.73
CA PHE A 13 -11.60 10.35 -37.64
C PHE A 13 -11.44 11.68 -36.86
N THR A 14 -12.09 12.76 -37.29
CA THR A 14 -12.09 14.06 -36.61
C THR A 14 -12.92 14.07 -35.31
N ILE A 15 -13.75 13.03 -35.08
CA ILE A 15 -14.62 12.94 -33.89
C ILE A 15 -13.89 12.31 -32.69
N ILE A 16 -12.74 11.66 -32.86
CA ILE A 16 -12.19 10.73 -31.88
C ILE A 16 -11.37 11.41 -30.78
N PHE A 17 -10.82 12.60 -30.93
CA PHE A 17 -9.97 13.12 -29.85
C PHE A 17 -10.07 14.66 -29.67
N ARG A 18 -11.09 15.14 -29.02
CA ARG A 18 -10.93 16.31 -28.14
C ARG A 18 -10.27 15.81 -26.86
N MET A 19 -8.94 15.68 -26.86
CA MET A 19 -8.19 15.57 -25.62
C MET A 19 -8.48 16.81 -24.76
N SER A 20 -9.33 16.66 -23.75
CA SER A 20 -9.51 17.72 -22.77
C SER A 20 -8.31 17.67 -21.84
N PHE A 21 -7.41 18.66 -21.98
CA PHE A 21 -6.42 18.93 -20.93
C PHE A 21 -7.17 19.39 -19.70
N TYR A 22 -7.07 18.64 -18.63
CA TYR A 22 -7.57 19.03 -17.32
C TYR A 22 -6.59 19.99 -16.66
N ASP A 23 -7.10 20.70 -15.64
CA ASP A 23 -6.24 21.44 -14.72
C ASP A 23 -5.06 20.57 -14.26
N SER A 24 -3.88 21.19 -14.17
CA SER A 24 -2.69 20.51 -13.61
C SER A 24 -2.81 20.34 -12.11
N PHE A 25 -2.22 19.27 -11.60
CA PHE A 25 -2.09 18.99 -10.16
C PHE A 25 -0.62 18.87 -9.76
N ASP A 26 -0.34 19.13 -8.49
CA ASP A 26 1.00 18.92 -7.95
C ASP A 26 1.26 17.43 -7.77
N VAL A 27 0.28 16.72 -7.21
CA VAL A 27 0.37 15.28 -6.92
C VAL A 27 -0.88 14.57 -7.41
N ALA A 28 -0.71 13.42 -8.07
CA ALA A 28 -1.80 12.46 -8.30
C ALA A 28 -1.59 11.20 -7.48
N VAL A 29 -2.63 10.75 -6.78
CA VAL A 29 -2.66 9.48 -6.04
C VAL A 29 -3.58 8.52 -6.75
N ILE A 30 -3.09 7.33 -7.11
CA ILE A 30 -3.80 6.35 -7.92
C ILE A 30 -4.27 5.18 -7.07
N GLY A 31 -5.56 5.14 -6.78
CA GLY A 31 -6.21 4.15 -5.92
C GLY A 31 -6.66 4.73 -4.59
N GLY A 32 -7.93 4.51 -4.21
CA GLY A 32 -8.57 5.04 -3.00
C GLY A 32 -8.56 4.07 -1.80
N GLY A 33 -7.63 3.10 -1.74
CA GLY A 33 -7.46 2.21 -0.58
C GLY A 33 -6.77 2.92 0.60
N HIS A 34 -6.41 2.17 1.66
CA HIS A 34 -5.80 2.75 2.86
C HIS A 34 -4.50 3.53 2.57
N ALA A 35 -3.66 3.02 1.66
CA ALA A 35 -2.45 3.74 1.25
C ALA A 35 -2.79 5.05 0.52
N GLY A 36 -3.75 5.00 -0.40
CA GLY A 36 -4.17 6.20 -1.15
C GLY A 36 -4.85 7.24 -0.28
N THR A 37 -5.66 6.81 0.68
CA THR A 37 -6.30 7.70 1.66
C THR A 37 -5.24 8.49 2.44
N GLU A 38 -4.25 7.80 3.02
CA GLU A 38 -3.19 8.48 3.78
C GLU A 38 -2.31 9.37 2.89
N ALA A 39 -1.97 8.90 1.67
CA ALA A 39 -1.13 9.64 0.74
C ALA A 39 -1.81 10.94 0.27
N CYS A 40 -3.07 10.88 -0.18
CA CYS A 40 -3.77 12.07 -0.69
C CYS A 40 -4.07 13.10 0.41
N LEU A 41 -4.44 12.63 1.61
CA LEU A 41 -4.64 13.51 2.76
C LEU A 41 -3.34 14.19 3.20
N ALA A 42 -2.21 13.47 3.23
CA ALA A 42 -0.90 14.05 3.54
C ALA A 42 -0.54 15.16 2.54
N CYS A 43 -0.62 14.87 1.23
CA CYS A 43 -0.30 15.86 0.19
C CYS A 43 -1.18 17.11 0.28
N ALA A 44 -2.50 16.93 0.43
CA ALA A 44 -3.45 18.04 0.48
C ALA A 44 -3.27 18.90 1.76
N ARG A 45 -3.08 18.26 2.93
CA ARG A 45 -2.80 18.93 4.21
C ARG A 45 -1.48 19.69 4.21
N MET A 46 -0.50 19.21 3.46
CA MET A 46 0.74 19.92 3.19
C MET A 46 0.56 21.09 2.19
N GLY A 47 -0.66 21.38 1.70
CA GLY A 47 -0.98 22.52 0.86
C GLY A 47 -0.74 22.29 -0.65
N LEU A 48 -0.61 21.05 -1.11
CA LEU A 48 -0.42 20.72 -2.52
C LEU A 48 -1.78 20.47 -3.20
N LYS A 49 -1.96 20.97 -4.45
CA LYS A 49 -3.12 20.65 -5.27
C LYS A 49 -3.08 19.17 -5.65
N THR A 50 -3.88 18.36 -4.97
CA THR A 50 -3.83 16.91 -5.02
C THR A 50 -5.04 16.32 -5.72
N LEU A 51 -4.82 15.32 -6.57
CA LEU A 51 -5.87 14.54 -7.23
C LEU A 51 -5.83 13.08 -6.75
N LEU A 52 -6.94 12.59 -6.19
CA LEU A 52 -7.18 11.17 -5.99
C LEU A 52 -7.92 10.60 -7.19
N VAL A 53 -7.33 9.63 -7.90
CA VAL A 53 -8.01 8.88 -8.97
C VAL A 53 -8.34 7.49 -8.45
N THR A 54 -9.62 7.13 -8.47
CA THR A 54 -10.10 5.81 -8.03
C THR A 54 -11.19 5.28 -8.95
N GLN A 55 -11.24 3.97 -9.18
CA GLN A 55 -12.27 3.34 -10.02
C GLN A 55 -13.67 3.50 -9.44
N THR A 56 -13.79 3.51 -8.11
CA THR A 56 -15.08 3.60 -7.41
C THR A 56 -14.93 4.49 -6.18
N ILE A 57 -15.64 5.62 -6.16
CA ILE A 57 -15.62 6.55 -5.01
C ILE A 57 -16.23 5.89 -3.77
N ASP A 58 -17.27 5.07 -3.94
CA ASP A 58 -17.97 4.37 -2.85
C ASP A 58 -17.12 3.28 -2.18
N SER A 59 -15.96 2.96 -2.76
CA SER A 59 -15.01 1.98 -2.24
C SER A 59 -13.79 2.59 -1.55
N ILE A 60 -13.75 3.91 -1.35
CA ILE A 60 -12.65 4.59 -0.66
C ILE A 60 -12.47 4.00 0.75
N ALA A 61 -11.22 3.66 1.10
CA ALA A 61 -10.81 3.08 2.38
C ALA A 61 -11.61 1.84 2.83
N ARG A 62 -12.25 1.13 1.91
CA ARG A 62 -13.08 -0.04 2.23
C ARG A 62 -12.24 -1.15 2.83
N LEU A 63 -12.66 -1.64 4.01
CA LEU A 63 -12.08 -2.81 4.67
C LEU A 63 -12.52 -4.10 3.95
N SER A 64 -11.81 -4.47 2.88
CA SER A 64 -12.21 -5.53 1.94
C SER A 64 -12.16 -6.93 2.54
N CYS A 65 -11.25 -7.15 3.49
CA CYS A 65 -11.06 -8.43 4.18
C CYS A 65 -11.63 -8.34 5.60
N ASN A 66 -10.82 -8.50 6.64
CA ASN A 66 -11.30 -8.51 8.02
C ASN A 66 -11.82 -7.13 8.47
N PRO A 67 -12.81 -7.09 9.38
CA PRO A 67 -13.35 -5.85 9.94
C PRO A 67 -12.51 -5.33 11.12
N SER A 68 -11.19 -5.35 11.04
CA SER A 68 -10.36 -4.93 12.18
C SER A 68 -9.13 -4.14 11.78
N ILE A 69 -8.77 -3.17 12.63
CA ILE A 69 -7.57 -2.35 12.55
C ILE A 69 -6.71 -2.62 13.78
N GLY A 70 -5.39 -2.66 13.60
CA GLY A 70 -4.44 -2.95 14.66
C GLY A 70 -4.15 -4.45 14.83
N GLY A 71 -3.62 -4.80 15.99
CA GLY A 71 -3.09 -6.14 16.26
C GLY A 71 -1.58 -6.12 16.45
N VAL A 72 -0.98 -7.29 16.69
CA VAL A 72 0.45 -7.42 17.02
C VAL A 72 1.33 -6.71 15.97
N ALA A 73 2.13 -5.75 16.40
CA ALA A 73 2.91 -4.80 15.62
C ALA A 73 2.08 -3.80 14.79
N LYS A 74 0.88 -4.17 14.35
CA LYS A 74 0.01 -3.34 13.51
C LYS A 74 -0.59 -2.17 14.27
N GLY A 75 -1.04 -2.39 15.51
CA GLY A 75 -1.49 -1.30 16.40
C GLY A 75 -0.39 -0.26 16.67
N ASN A 76 0.89 -0.70 16.67
CA ASN A 76 2.03 0.22 16.75
C ASN A 76 2.09 1.10 15.47
N ILE A 77 1.92 0.50 14.29
CA ILE A 77 1.90 1.24 13.01
C ILE A 77 0.77 2.26 13.00
N VAL A 78 -0.45 1.91 13.46
CA VAL A 78 -1.58 2.86 13.52
C VAL A 78 -1.27 4.06 14.41
N ARG A 79 -0.64 3.82 15.57
CA ARG A 79 -0.20 4.90 16.48
C ARG A 79 0.91 5.75 15.86
N GLU A 80 1.80 5.15 15.06
CA GLU A 80 2.83 5.87 14.32
C GLU A 80 2.25 6.70 13.17
N ILE A 81 1.22 6.19 12.47
CA ILE A 81 0.45 6.93 11.46
C ILE A 81 -0.17 8.18 12.10
N ASP A 82 -0.81 8.06 13.26
CA ASP A 82 -1.39 9.20 13.99
C ASP A 82 -0.33 10.22 14.41
N ALA A 83 0.77 9.74 14.97
CA ALA A 83 1.88 10.59 15.39
C ALA A 83 2.47 11.39 14.22
N LEU A 84 2.45 10.84 13.01
CA LEU A 84 2.86 11.49 11.77
C LEU A 84 1.75 12.37 11.13
N GLY A 85 0.56 12.46 11.74
CA GLY A 85 -0.54 13.29 11.26
C GLY A 85 -1.46 12.60 10.25
N GLY A 86 -1.41 11.26 10.15
CA GLY A 86 -2.31 10.44 9.34
C GLY A 86 -3.72 10.33 9.92
N GLU A 87 -4.60 9.60 9.24
CA GLU A 87 -6.04 9.58 9.52
C GLU A 87 -6.56 8.25 10.09
N MET A 88 -5.88 7.13 9.84
CA MET A 88 -6.37 5.78 10.17
C MET A 88 -6.76 5.63 11.64
N ALA A 89 -6.00 6.25 12.57
CA ALA A 89 -6.29 6.18 14.00
C ALA A 89 -7.61 6.88 14.34
N LYS A 90 -7.86 8.06 13.80
CA LYS A 90 -9.09 8.83 13.98
C LYS A 90 -10.30 8.11 13.38
N LEU A 91 -10.11 7.51 12.19
CA LEU A 91 -11.15 6.73 11.52
C LEU A 91 -11.58 5.53 12.38
N ILE A 92 -10.62 4.77 12.93
CA ILE A 92 -10.96 3.61 13.76
C ILE A 92 -11.53 4.03 15.11
N ASP A 93 -11.05 5.10 15.75
CA ASP A 93 -11.60 5.60 17.00
C ASP A 93 -13.06 6.02 16.84
N ASN A 94 -13.44 6.58 15.71
CA ASN A 94 -14.80 6.99 15.38
C ASN A 94 -15.69 5.86 14.79
N SER A 95 -15.14 4.68 14.52
CA SER A 95 -15.88 3.56 13.91
C SER A 95 -15.73 2.23 14.63
N MET A 96 -14.96 2.16 15.72
CA MET A 96 -14.78 0.89 16.44
C MET A 96 -16.06 0.39 17.08
N ILE A 97 -16.20 -0.94 17.08
CA ILE A 97 -17.32 -1.67 17.72
C ILE A 97 -16.84 -2.73 18.73
N GLN A 98 -15.53 -2.94 18.85
CA GLN A 98 -14.90 -3.73 19.91
C GLN A 98 -13.43 -3.33 20.02
N PHE A 99 -12.91 -3.30 21.24
CA PHE A 99 -11.49 -3.03 21.51
C PHE A 99 -10.85 -4.13 22.33
N ARG A 100 -9.59 -4.46 22.03
CA ARG A 100 -8.75 -5.36 22.82
C ARG A 100 -7.30 -4.93 22.79
N MET A 101 -6.66 -4.88 23.96
CA MET A 101 -5.21 -4.79 24.06
C MET A 101 -4.61 -6.20 23.96
N LEU A 102 -3.91 -6.51 22.90
CA LEU A 102 -3.26 -7.81 22.71
C LEU A 102 -1.99 -7.92 23.55
N ASN A 103 -1.67 -9.13 23.98
CA ASN A 103 -0.49 -9.44 24.80
C ASN A 103 -0.44 -8.70 26.16
N LYS A 104 -1.59 -8.41 26.80
CA LYS A 104 -1.65 -7.76 28.13
C LYS A 104 -0.77 -8.42 29.18
N SER A 105 -0.67 -9.76 29.17
CA SER A 105 0.17 -10.52 30.11
C SER A 105 1.67 -10.47 29.80
N ARG A 106 2.06 -9.80 28.71
CA ARG A 106 3.45 -9.64 28.28
C ARG A 106 3.94 -8.23 28.56
N GLY A 107 5.27 -8.00 28.41
CA GLY A 107 5.83 -6.67 28.55
C GLY A 107 5.39 -5.69 27.46
N PRO A 108 5.50 -4.37 27.71
CA PRO A 108 4.95 -3.30 26.85
C PRO A 108 5.53 -3.29 25.43
N ALA A 109 6.71 -3.86 25.24
CA ALA A 109 7.38 -3.98 23.94
C ALA A 109 6.60 -4.80 22.88
N VAL A 110 5.61 -5.58 23.31
CA VAL A 110 4.82 -6.46 22.42
C VAL A 110 3.31 -6.29 22.62
N GLN A 111 2.89 -5.43 23.57
CA GLN A 111 1.49 -5.02 23.69
C GLN A 111 1.11 -4.19 22.47
N SER A 112 -0.12 -4.39 21.98
CA SER A 112 -0.58 -3.69 20.80
C SER A 112 -2.10 -3.62 20.77
N PRO A 113 -2.70 -2.45 20.53
CA PRO A 113 -4.14 -2.30 20.43
C PRO A 113 -4.67 -2.95 19.15
N ARG A 114 -5.88 -3.53 19.26
CA ARG A 114 -6.67 -4.03 18.14
C ARG A 114 -8.12 -3.64 18.35
N SER A 115 -8.77 -3.17 17.29
CA SER A 115 -10.20 -2.86 17.29
C SER A 115 -10.92 -3.53 16.14
N GLN A 116 -12.15 -4.01 16.40
CA GLN A 116 -13.12 -4.31 15.35
C GLN A 116 -13.73 -2.99 14.88
N ALA A 117 -13.87 -2.85 13.57
CA ALA A 117 -14.43 -1.68 12.92
C ALA A 117 -15.85 -1.95 12.41
N ASP A 118 -16.72 -0.99 12.54
CA ASP A 118 -17.87 -0.86 11.67
C ASP A 118 -17.38 -0.47 10.27
N LYS A 119 -17.33 -1.43 9.35
CA LYS A 119 -16.75 -1.24 8.00
C LYS A 119 -17.46 -0.17 7.18
N ILE A 120 -18.79 -0.09 7.32
CA ILE A 120 -19.61 0.86 6.58
C ILE A 120 -19.31 2.27 7.08
N LEU A 121 -19.33 2.45 8.40
CA LEU A 121 -19.03 3.74 9.02
C LEU A 121 -17.58 4.18 8.76
N TYR A 122 -16.60 3.27 8.89
CA TYR A 122 -15.19 3.56 8.62
C TYR A 122 -14.97 4.10 7.20
N ALA A 123 -15.53 3.43 6.19
CA ALA A 123 -15.42 3.86 4.79
C ALA A 123 -16.15 5.19 4.54
N SER A 124 -17.33 5.38 5.15
CA SER A 124 -18.10 6.62 5.07
C SER A 124 -17.35 7.81 5.64
N LEU A 125 -16.74 7.65 6.83
CA LEU A 125 -15.93 8.70 7.47
C LEU A 125 -14.69 9.02 6.64
N ALA A 126 -13.99 8.02 6.12
CA ALA A 126 -12.82 8.22 5.27
C ALA A 126 -13.17 8.99 3.99
N ARG A 127 -14.27 8.63 3.33
CA ARG A 127 -14.77 9.35 2.16
C ARG A 127 -15.13 10.80 2.51
N GLN A 128 -15.86 11.03 3.59
CA GLN A 128 -16.21 12.37 4.05
C GLN A 128 -14.96 13.21 4.30
N THR A 129 -13.95 12.66 4.99
CA THR A 129 -12.67 13.34 5.25
C THR A 129 -11.99 13.74 3.95
N ILE A 130 -11.94 12.85 2.94
CA ILE A 130 -11.34 13.13 1.64
C ILE A 130 -12.11 14.26 0.91
N GLU A 131 -13.44 14.14 0.83
CA GLU A 131 -14.28 15.09 0.10
C GLU A 131 -14.30 16.49 0.73
N THR A 132 -14.07 16.60 2.05
CA THR A 132 -14.05 17.88 2.78
C THR A 132 -12.64 18.46 3.00
N THR A 133 -11.58 17.74 2.63
CA THR A 133 -10.21 18.24 2.80
C THR A 133 -9.87 19.28 1.72
N PRO A 134 -9.44 20.50 2.10
CA PRO A 134 -9.00 21.51 1.14
C PRO A 134 -7.84 21.01 0.28
N ASN A 135 -7.73 21.52 -0.96
CA ASN A 135 -6.71 21.17 -1.95
C ASN A 135 -6.79 19.73 -2.47
N LEU A 136 -7.82 18.96 -2.11
CA LEU A 136 -8.01 17.57 -2.56
C LEU A 136 -9.21 17.49 -3.51
N SER A 137 -8.98 16.92 -4.68
CA SER A 137 -10.03 16.61 -5.67
C SER A 137 -10.06 15.09 -5.89
N THR A 138 -11.26 14.56 -6.13
CA THR A 138 -11.45 13.13 -6.43
C THR A 138 -11.98 12.96 -7.86
N LEU A 139 -11.37 12.03 -8.60
CA LEU A 139 -11.79 11.64 -9.94
C LEU A 139 -12.11 10.14 -9.98
N MET A 140 -13.32 9.79 -10.37
CA MET A 140 -13.71 8.41 -10.64
C MET A 140 -13.26 8.02 -12.05
N ASP A 141 -12.12 7.35 -12.16
CA ASP A 141 -11.53 6.85 -13.41
C ASP A 141 -10.48 5.75 -13.14
N THR A 142 -9.99 5.10 -14.19
CA THR A 142 -8.87 4.16 -14.13
C THR A 142 -7.65 4.78 -14.81
N VAL A 143 -6.51 4.84 -14.12
CA VAL A 143 -5.24 5.24 -14.74
C VAL A 143 -4.66 4.04 -15.48
N VAL A 144 -4.34 4.25 -16.77
CA VAL A 144 -3.82 3.21 -17.66
C VAL A 144 -2.38 3.46 -18.07
N ASP A 145 -1.89 4.70 -17.97
CA ASP A 145 -0.53 5.04 -18.36
C ASP A 145 0.08 6.18 -17.53
N ILE A 146 1.42 6.19 -17.47
CA ILE A 146 2.25 7.23 -16.87
C ILE A 146 3.20 7.77 -17.94
N LEU A 147 3.09 9.07 -18.23
CA LEU A 147 3.95 9.75 -19.17
C LEU A 147 5.18 10.30 -18.44
N THR A 148 6.33 10.20 -19.10
CA THR A 148 7.63 10.66 -18.59
C THR A 148 8.39 11.47 -19.63
N THR A 149 9.44 12.16 -19.23
CA THR A 149 10.28 12.96 -20.11
C THR A 149 10.93 12.20 -21.26
N ALA A 150 11.03 10.87 -21.20
CA ALA A 150 11.59 10.02 -22.27
C ALA A 150 10.53 9.38 -23.17
N SER A 151 9.24 9.66 -22.96
CA SER A 151 8.13 9.09 -23.76
C SER A 151 8.11 9.58 -25.22
N SER A 152 9.17 10.21 -25.72
CA SER A 152 9.26 10.80 -27.06
C SER A 152 9.86 9.90 -28.13
N SER A 153 10.27 8.66 -27.82
CA SER A 153 10.83 7.74 -28.83
C SER A 153 9.80 6.67 -29.23
N PRO A 154 9.50 6.53 -30.53
CA PRO A 154 8.60 5.45 -31.00
C PRO A 154 9.29 4.08 -30.87
N LEU A 155 8.52 3.05 -30.54
CA LEU A 155 8.95 1.66 -30.66
C LEU A 155 9.30 1.35 -32.12
N PRO A 156 10.38 0.58 -32.42
CA PRO A 156 10.62 0.07 -33.75
C PRO A 156 9.51 -0.92 -34.13
N PRO A 157 9.11 -0.99 -35.40
CA PRO A 157 8.11 -1.95 -35.85
C PRO A 157 8.65 -3.38 -35.67
N ASP A 158 7.82 -4.23 -35.09
CA ASP A 158 8.11 -5.66 -34.92
C ASP A 158 8.31 -6.30 -36.29
N SER A 159 9.50 -6.84 -36.56
CA SER A 159 9.77 -7.80 -37.63
C SER A 159 9.95 -9.18 -37.02
N ASP A 160 9.11 -10.08 -37.47
CA ASP A 160 9.07 -11.55 -37.32
C ASP A 160 8.11 -12.13 -36.30
N THR A 161 6.95 -12.48 -36.89
CA THR A 161 6.01 -13.47 -36.34
C THR A 161 6.41 -14.89 -36.83
N SER A 162 7.15 -15.60 -36.00
CA SER A 162 7.20 -17.06 -36.01
C SER A 162 7.59 -17.55 -34.61
N ALA A 163 6.64 -17.69 -33.72
CA ALA A 163 6.85 -18.33 -32.44
C ALA A 163 6.05 -19.63 -32.38
N GLU A 164 6.77 -20.73 -32.31
CA GLU A 164 6.25 -22.07 -32.01
C GLU A 164 5.62 -22.12 -30.62
N LYS A 165 4.52 -22.84 -30.49
CA LYS A 165 3.81 -23.10 -29.25
C LYS A 165 4.72 -23.86 -28.28
N GLY A 166 5.04 -23.25 -27.11
CA GLY A 166 5.50 -24.01 -25.98
C GLY A 166 6.78 -23.55 -25.28
N SER A 167 7.08 -22.25 -25.16
CA SER A 167 8.11 -21.79 -24.23
C SER A 167 7.70 -20.48 -23.56
N ILE A 168 7.92 -20.43 -22.27
CA ILE A 168 7.80 -19.23 -21.42
C ILE A 168 8.72 -18.15 -22.02
N PRO A 169 8.25 -16.92 -22.32
CA PRO A 169 9.12 -15.85 -22.78
C PRO A 169 9.96 -15.31 -21.62
N GLY A 170 11.08 -15.93 -21.39
CA GLY A 170 12.18 -15.34 -20.64
C GLY A 170 13.17 -14.75 -21.61
N GLU A 171 13.36 -13.45 -21.55
CA GLU A 171 14.29 -12.60 -22.31
C GLU A 171 13.63 -11.66 -23.32
N PHE A 172 12.95 -10.66 -22.81
CA PHE A 172 12.80 -9.41 -23.54
C PHE A 172 14.15 -8.67 -23.52
N ARG A 173 14.79 -8.59 -24.68
CA ARG A 173 16.15 -8.06 -24.85
C ARG A 173 16.22 -6.58 -24.54
N SER A 174 17.22 -6.26 -23.78
CA SER A 174 17.68 -5.03 -23.18
C SER A 174 18.14 -3.91 -24.13
N GLU A 175 17.84 -3.91 -25.40
CA GLU A 175 18.48 -2.97 -26.34
C GLU A 175 17.89 -1.55 -26.31
N CYS A 176 16.60 -1.38 -25.94
CA CYS A 176 16.00 -0.05 -25.76
C CYS A 176 16.36 0.60 -24.42
N LEU A 177 16.81 -0.20 -23.42
CA LEU A 177 17.27 0.30 -22.11
C LEU A 177 18.66 0.94 -22.17
N THR A 178 19.40 0.74 -23.27
CA THR A 178 20.82 1.13 -23.35
C THR A 178 21.05 2.61 -23.64
N GLU A 179 20.10 3.32 -24.26
CA GLU A 179 20.32 4.73 -24.60
C GLU A 179 19.96 5.67 -23.45
N ALA A 180 18.83 5.46 -22.78
CA ALA A 180 18.47 6.22 -21.58
C ALA A 180 19.38 5.88 -20.38
N ALA A 181 19.82 4.61 -20.25
CA ALA A 181 20.80 4.20 -19.25
C ALA A 181 22.22 4.73 -19.56
N ARG A 182 22.58 4.93 -20.84
CA ARG A 182 23.87 5.53 -21.27
C ARG A 182 23.90 7.05 -21.12
N SER A 183 22.73 7.73 -21.13
CA SER A 183 22.66 9.20 -20.94
C SER A 183 22.83 9.65 -19.51
N GLY A 184 22.74 8.72 -18.52
CA GLY A 184 22.83 9.05 -17.09
C GLY A 184 21.67 9.89 -16.56
N LYS A 185 20.66 10.24 -17.37
CA LYS A 185 19.52 11.06 -16.98
C LYS A 185 18.33 10.20 -16.60
N ARG A 186 17.94 10.24 -15.33
CA ARG A 186 16.73 9.60 -14.79
C ARG A 186 15.49 10.26 -15.39
N GLN A 187 14.53 9.47 -15.90
CA GLN A 187 13.25 9.98 -16.41
C GLN A 187 12.44 10.64 -15.29
N LYS A 188 11.58 11.60 -15.63
CA LYS A 188 10.68 12.29 -14.69
C LYS A 188 9.24 12.10 -15.11
N VAL A 189 8.31 11.95 -14.14
CA VAL A 189 6.87 11.98 -14.39
C VAL A 189 6.47 13.34 -14.97
N THR A 190 5.56 13.33 -15.96
CA THR A 190 4.99 14.55 -16.55
C THR A 190 3.49 14.58 -16.54
N ALA A 191 2.81 13.43 -16.73
CA ALA A 191 1.36 13.33 -16.71
C ALA A 191 0.91 11.89 -16.41
N ILE A 192 -0.37 11.73 -16.10
CA ILE A 192 -1.07 10.43 -16.09
C ILE A 192 -2.11 10.42 -17.21
N VAL A 193 -2.41 9.22 -17.72
CA VAL A 193 -3.46 8.98 -18.73
C VAL A 193 -4.52 8.07 -18.12
N THR A 194 -5.78 8.44 -18.26
CA THR A 194 -6.90 7.63 -17.79
C THR A 194 -7.52 6.81 -18.92
N GLU A 195 -8.26 5.75 -18.54
CA GLU A 195 -8.98 4.87 -19.48
C GLU A 195 -9.95 5.62 -20.38
N ARG A 196 -10.53 6.74 -19.89
CA ARG A 196 -11.41 7.59 -20.68
C ARG A 196 -10.68 8.66 -21.51
N GLY A 197 -9.36 8.50 -21.71
CA GLY A 197 -8.54 9.33 -22.59
C GLY A 197 -8.17 10.71 -22.03
N ARG A 198 -8.30 10.93 -20.71
CA ARG A 198 -7.86 12.18 -20.09
C ARG A 198 -6.36 12.16 -19.84
N ILE A 199 -5.68 13.22 -20.25
CA ILE A 199 -4.28 13.48 -19.89
C ILE A 199 -4.27 14.54 -18.81
N ILE A 200 -3.67 14.21 -17.67
CA ILE A 200 -3.63 15.08 -16.49
C ILE A 200 -2.17 15.36 -16.14
N PRO A 201 -1.67 16.58 -16.39
CA PRO A 201 -0.32 16.97 -16.03
C PRO A 201 -0.12 16.94 -14.50
N VAL A 202 0.99 16.32 -14.05
CA VAL A 202 1.33 16.21 -12.63
C VAL A 202 2.84 16.31 -12.42
N ARG A 203 3.26 16.74 -11.22
CA ARG A 203 4.68 16.78 -10.84
C ARG A 203 5.13 15.49 -10.19
N SER A 204 4.24 14.83 -9.45
CA SER A 204 4.51 13.53 -8.84
C SER A 204 3.28 12.64 -8.84
N VAL A 205 3.51 11.32 -8.77
CA VAL A 205 2.47 10.28 -8.75
C VAL A 205 2.76 9.32 -7.61
N VAL A 206 1.71 8.94 -6.86
CA VAL A 206 1.78 7.86 -5.86
C VAL A 206 0.86 6.72 -6.31
N LEU A 207 1.44 5.55 -6.59
CA LEU A 207 0.70 4.34 -6.96
C LEU A 207 0.29 3.57 -5.71
N THR A 208 -1.02 3.35 -5.54
CA THR A 208 -1.61 2.65 -4.40
C THR A 208 -2.70 1.68 -4.85
N THR A 209 -2.42 0.93 -5.92
CA THR A 209 -3.37 0.16 -6.72
C THR A 209 -3.95 -1.08 -6.02
N GLY A 210 -3.38 -1.51 -4.90
CA GLY A 210 -3.91 -2.62 -4.11
C GLY A 210 -3.99 -3.94 -4.91
N THR A 211 -5.11 -4.65 -4.79
CA THR A 211 -5.38 -5.91 -5.52
C THR A 211 -5.95 -5.69 -6.93
N PHE A 212 -6.07 -4.43 -7.38
CA PHE A 212 -6.69 -4.12 -8.67
C PHE A 212 -5.71 -4.18 -9.83
N LEU A 213 -4.39 -3.98 -9.59
CA LEU A 213 -3.36 -4.05 -10.63
C LEU A 213 -3.25 -5.47 -11.18
N GLY A 214 -3.67 -5.69 -12.43
CA GLY A 214 -3.73 -7.01 -13.03
C GLY A 214 -4.61 -8.00 -12.26
N GLY A 215 -5.62 -7.48 -11.53
CA GLY A 215 -6.42 -8.25 -10.58
C GLY A 215 -7.29 -9.32 -11.23
N ARG A 216 -7.28 -10.55 -10.65
CA ARG A 216 -8.13 -11.66 -11.07
C ARG A 216 -8.62 -12.44 -9.85
N ILE A 217 -9.93 -12.65 -9.74
CA ILE A 217 -10.54 -13.43 -8.66
C ILE A 217 -10.78 -14.87 -9.09
N PHE A 218 -10.83 -15.80 -8.11
CA PHE A 218 -11.02 -17.22 -8.32
C PHE A 218 -11.95 -17.80 -7.26
N ILE A 219 -12.94 -18.60 -7.69
CA ILE A 219 -13.86 -19.37 -6.87
C ILE A 219 -14.02 -20.75 -7.53
N GLY A 220 -13.27 -21.74 -7.10
CA GLY A 220 -13.22 -23.04 -7.78
C GLY A 220 -12.83 -22.91 -9.26
N GLU A 221 -13.72 -23.34 -10.13
CA GLU A 221 -13.57 -23.28 -11.57
C GLU A 221 -13.83 -21.89 -12.16
N TYR A 222 -14.57 -21.03 -11.45
CA TYR A 222 -14.87 -19.66 -11.87
C TYR A 222 -13.69 -18.73 -11.66
N ASP A 223 -13.41 -17.89 -12.64
CA ASP A 223 -12.48 -16.79 -12.54
C ASP A 223 -12.96 -15.55 -13.32
N ALA A 224 -12.54 -14.37 -12.88
CA ALA A 224 -12.92 -13.11 -13.53
C ALA A 224 -11.84 -12.04 -13.35
N PRO A 225 -11.68 -11.11 -14.32
CA PRO A 225 -10.74 -10.00 -14.25
C PRO A 225 -11.23 -8.91 -13.27
N CYS A 226 -11.09 -9.17 -11.98
CA CYS A 226 -11.57 -8.32 -10.89
C CYS A 226 -10.48 -8.11 -9.83
N GLY A 227 -10.38 -6.89 -9.27
CA GLY A 227 -9.55 -6.61 -8.10
C GLY A 227 -10.26 -6.99 -6.80
N ARG A 228 -11.59 -7.04 -6.82
CA ARG A 228 -12.51 -7.47 -5.77
C ARG A 228 -13.78 -8.00 -6.43
N ILE A 229 -14.51 -8.91 -5.76
CA ILE A 229 -15.77 -9.41 -6.31
C ILE A 229 -16.72 -8.25 -6.64
N GLY A 230 -17.23 -8.20 -7.87
CA GLY A 230 -18.09 -7.13 -8.38
C GLY A 230 -17.35 -5.83 -8.79
N GLU A 231 -16.03 -5.76 -8.69
CA GLU A 231 -15.24 -4.57 -9.07
C GLU A 231 -14.12 -4.99 -10.03
N GLY A 232 -14.08 -4.37 -11.23
CA GLY A 232 -13.14 -4.70 -12.30
C GLY A 232 -11.66 -4.52 -11.93
N GLY A 233 -10.77 -5.29 -12.53
CA GLY A 233 -9.32 -5.13 -12.42
C GLY A 233 -8.80 -4.01 -13.33
N ALA A 234 -7.60 -3.49 -13.05
CA ALA A 234 -6.89 -2.49 -13.86
C ALA A 234 -5.68 -3.14 -14.53
N PHE A 235 -5.67 -3.22 -15.86
CA PHE A 235 -4.64 -3.95 -16.62
C PHE A 235 -3.66 -3.02 -17.34
N GLY A 236 -4.10 -1.87 -17.87
CA GLY A 236 -3.25 -0.96 -18.64
C GLY A 236 -2.01 -0.47 -17.90
N LEU A 237 -2.12 -0.17 -16.61
CA LEU A 237 -1.01 0.35 -15.81
C LEU A 237 0.13 -0.66 -15.65
N THR A 238 -0.13 -1.97 -15.61
CA THR A 238 0.93 -3.00 -15.60
C THR A 238 1.78 -2.91 -16.86
N HIS A 239 1.16 -2.73 -18.05
CA HIS A 239 1.90 -2.55 -19.30
C HIS A 239 2.75 -1.29 -19.27
N SER A 240 2.22 -0.18 -18.75
CA SER A 240 2.98 1.07 -18.56
C SER A 240 4.21 0.87 -17.68
N LEU A 241 4.07 0.21 -16.53
CA LEU A 241 5.18 -0.10 -15.62
C LEU A 241 6.24 -0.99 -16.28
N ASN A 242 5.84 -2.03 -17.00
CA ASN A 242 6.75 -2.90 -17.73
C ASN A 242 7.51 -2.14 -18.82
N ARG A 243 6.83 -1.25 -19.59
CA ARG A 243 7.46 -0.37 -20.57
C ARG A 243 8.48 0.58 -19.94
N LEU A 244 8.20 1.08 -18.75
CA LEU A 244 9.14 1.90 -17.97
C LEU A 244 10.30 1.08 -17.36
N GLY A 245 10.31 -0.24 -17.60
CA GLY A 245 11.39 -1.16 -17.20
C GLY A 245 11.28 -1.67 -15.76
N PHE A 246 10.13 -1.55 -15.12
CA PHE A 246 9.92 -2.12 -13.78
C PHE A 246 9.79 -3.65 -13.86
N THR A 247 10.38 -4.33 -12.89
CA THR A 247 10.19 -5.76 -12.68
C THR A 247 8.93 -5.95 -11.85
N THR A 248 7.95 -6.63 -12.43
CA THR A 248 6.69 -6.99 -11.77
C THR A 248 6.65 -8.49 -11.46
N GLY A 249 5.77 -8.88 -10.57
CA GLY A 249 5.50 -10.27 -10.23
C GLY A 249 4.05 -10.44 -9.79
N ARG A 250 3.65 -11.68 -9.45
CA ARG A 250 2.28 -11.98 -9.04
C ARG A 250 2.25 -12.43 -7.59
N LEU A 251 1.31 -11.89 -6.82
CA LEU A 251 0.99 -12.31 -5.46
C LEU A 251 -0.48 -12.66 -5.33
N LYS A 252 -0.81 -13.47 -4.33
CA LYS A 252 -2.17 -13.94 -4.07
C LYS A 252 -2.58 -13.57 -2.64
N THR A 253 -3.84 -13.18 -2.47
CA THR A 253 -4.51 -13.13 -1.18
C THR A 253 -5.89 -13.77 -1.27
N GLY A 254 -6.67 -13.77 -0.20
CA GLY A 254 -8.01 -14.34 -0.20
C GLY A 254 -8.86 -13.79 0.92
N THR A 255 -10.16 -14.07 0.84
CA THR A 255 -11.15 -13.66 1.84
C THR A 255 -12.10 -14.83 2.13
N PRO A 256 -12.64 -14.95 3.35
CA PRO A 256 -13.64 -15.98 3.69
C PRO A 256 -15.02 -15.62 3.14
N PRO A 257 -15.97 -16.58 3.14
CA PRO A 257 -17.38 -16.31 2.91
C PRO A 257 -17.96 -15.39 3.98
N ARG A 258 -19.06 -14.70 3.66
CA ARG A 258 -19.90 -13.97 4.61
C ARG A 258 -21.20 -14.73 4.79
N ILE A 259 -21.65 -14.78 6.01
CA ILE A 259 -22.95 -15.39 6.38
C ILE A 259 -23.85 -14.36 7.06
N LEU A 260 -25.15 -14.60 7.02
CA LEU A 260 -26.13 -13.71 7.66
C LEU A 260 -26.29 -14.06 9.14
N ARG A 261 -26.19 -13.06 10.01
CA ARG A 261 -26.18 -13.16 11.46
C ARG A 261 -27.43 -13.86 12.02
N HIS A 262 -28.61 -13.51 11.51
CA HIS A 262 -29.88 -14.08 11.97
C HIS A 262 -30.04 -15.58 11.67
N THR A 263 -29.16 -16.17 10.83
CA THR A 263 -29.14 -17.59 10.49
C THR A 263 -28.13 -18.40 11.29
N VAL A 264 -27.44 -17.77 12.26
CA VAL A 264 -26.41 -18.37 13.11
C VAL A 264 -27.00 -18.70 14.50
N ASP A 265 -26.78 -19.93 14.97
CA ASP A 265 -27.11 -20.34 16.35
C ASP A 265 -25.90 -20.03 17.27
N PHE A 266 -25.89 -18.82 17.84
CA PHE A 266 -24.83 -18.38 18.74
C PHE A 266 -24.79 -19.14 20.08
N SER A 267 -25.82 -19.94 20.44
CA SER A 267 -25.77 -20.75 21.65
C SER A 267 -24.67 -21.83 21.60
N LYS A 268 -24.18 -22.17 20.38
CA LYS A 268 -23.09 -23.12 20.11
C LYS A 268 -21.73 -22.47 19.94
N ALA A 269 -21.62 -21.17 20.10
CA ALA A 269 -20.39 -20.39 19.93
C ALA A 269 -19.87 -19.88 21.28
N GLU A 270 -18.57 -19.77 21.43
CA GLU A 270 -17.94 -19.19 22.62
C GLU A 270 -17.96 -17.66 22.52
N LEU A 271 -18.54 -16.97 23.52
CA LEU A 271 -18.58 -15.52 23.58
C LEU A 271 -17.18 -14.94 23.77
N GLN A 272 -16.84 -13.90 23.02
CA GLN A 272 -15.59 -13.17 23.13
C GLN A 272 -15.84 -11.68 23.28
N GLU A 273 -15.83 -11.21 24.50
CA GLU A 273 -15.99 -9.79 24.84
C GLU A 273 -14.73 -8.96 24.53
N GLY A 274 -14.93 -7.65 24.37
CA GLY A 274 -13.86 -6.68 24.32
C GLY A 274 -13.26 -6.40 25.71
N ASP A 275 -12.27 -5.52 25.75
CA ASP A 275 -11.75 -5.00 27.00
C ASP A 275 -12.69 -3.91 27.56
N GLU A 276 -12.85 -3.85 28.89
CA GLU A 276 -13.62 -2.79 29.57
C GLU A 276 -12.95 -1.41 29.40
N GLU A 277 -11.62 -1.37 29.52
CA GLU A 277 -10.82 -0.17 29.31
C GLU A 277 -10.50 -0.03 27.80
N VAL A 278 -11.11 0.97 27.16
CA VAL A 278 -10.88 1.30 25.76
C VAL A 278 -9.87 2.42 25.67
N ILE A 279 -8.75 2.17 25.00
CA ILE A 279 -7.68 3.16 24.78
C ILE A 279 -7.77 3.65 23.34
N PRO A 280 -7.92 4.99 23.09
CA PRO A 280 -7.92 5.54 21.73
C PRO A 280 -6.65 5.20 20.96
N PHE A 281 -6.77 5.04 19.64
CA PHE A 281 -5.60 4.93 18.77
C PHE A 281 -4.98 6.30 18.47
N SER A 282 -5.79 7.34 18.36
CA SER A 282 -5.30 8.71 18.19
C SER A 282 -4.76 9.27 19.52
N PHE A 283 -3.67 10.04 19.45
CA PHE A 283 -3.16 10.80 20.58
C PHE A 283 -3.92 12.10 20.81
N ASP A 284 -4.76 12.49 19.85
CA ASP A 284 -5.61 13.68 19.91
C ASP A 284 -6.97 13.39 20.59
N ASP A 285 -7.37 12.11 20.71
CA ASP A 285 -8.64 11.68 21.31
C ASP A 285 -8.46 11.31 22.80
N GLU A 286 -9.34 11.83 23.66
CA GLU A 286 -9.28 11.56 25.11
C GLU A 286 -10.09 10.32 25.51
N LYS A 287 -11.23 10.09 24.85
CA LYS A 287 -12.19 9.04 25.20
C LYS A 287 -12.94 8.53 23.98
N ILE A 288 -13.22 7.24 23.99
CA ILE A 288 -14.08 6.59 23.00
C ILE A 288 -15.48 6.42 23.59
N ASP A 289 -16.47 6.98 22.91
CA ASP A 289 -17.89 6.83 23.24
C ASP A 289 -18.61 6.14 22.07
N ARG A 290 -18.47 4.82 22.01
CA ARG A 290 -19.00 3.99 20.94
C ARG A 290 -19.69 2.73 21.47
N PRO A 291 -20.76 2.23 20.82
CA PRO A 291 -21.34 0.94 21.14
C PRO A 291 -20.32 -0.18 20.95
N MET A 292 -20.17 -1.05 21.96
CA MET A 292 -19.28 -2.21 21.90
C MET A 292 -20.11 -3.49 21.77
N VAL A 293 -19.71 -4.37 20.85
CA VAL A 293 -20.38 -5.65 20.59
C VAL A 293 -19.40 -6.80 20.70
N PRO A 294 -19.83 -7.99 21.16
CA PRO A 294 -18.96 -9.14 21.24
C PRO A 294 -18.68 -9.74 19.85
N CYS A 295 -17.56 -10.44 19.76
CA CYS A 295 -17.30 -11.46 18.75
C CYS A 295 -17.56 -12.85 19.33
N TYR A 296 -17.49 -13.87 18.48
CA TYR A 296 -17.67 -15.26 18.91
C TYR A 296 -16.58 -16.15 18.33
N LEU A 297 -16.36 -17.29 18.98
CA LEU A 297 -15.45 -18.33 18.52
C LEU A 297 -16.21 -19.59 18.19
N VAL A 298 -15.89 -20.18 17.06
CA VAL A 298 -16.33 -21.51 16.65
C VAL A 298 -15.14 -22.31 16.10
N TYR A 299 -15.33 -23.59 15.87
CA TYR A 299 -14.26 -24.46 15.39
C TYR A 299 -14.72 -25.30 14.21
N THR A 300 -13.85 -25.53 13.24
CA THR A 300 -14.01 -26.60 12.25
C THR A 300 -13.97 -27.97 12.96
N ASN A 301 -14.36 -28.99 12.24
CA ASN A 301 -14.31 -30.39 12.74
C ASN A 301 -13.90 -31.35 11.61
N GLU A 302 -13.77 -32.63 11.92
CA GLU A 302 -13.33 -33.63 10.96
C GLU A 302 -14.23 -33.71 9.72
N LYS A 303 -15.56 -33.55 9.85
CA LYS A 303 -16.47 -33.52 8.70
C LYS A 303 -16.19 -32.34 7.79
N THR A 304 -15.88 -31.17 8.38
CA THR A 304 -15.44 -29.98 7.64
C THR A 304 -14.17 -30.29 6.84
N HIS A 305 -13.18 -30.90 7.49
CA HIS A 305 -11.89 -31.22 6.87
C HIS A 305 -12.01 -32.29 5.77
N GLU A 306 -12.88 -33.29 5.99
CA GLU A 306 -13.15 -34.34 4.99
C GLU A 306 -13.74 -33.77 3.70
N ILE A 307 -14.72 -32.84 3.78
CA ILE A 307 -15.29 -32.16 2.62
C ILE A 307 -14.22 -31.37 1.87
N ILE A 308 -13.36 -30.65 2.61
CA ILE A 308 -12.27 -29.86 2.02
C ILE A 308 -11.27 -30.78 1.30
N ARG A 309 -10.80 -31.87 1.95
CA ARG A 309 -9.85 -32.83 1.36
C ARG A 309 -10.40 -33.48 0.09
N LYS A 310 -11.69 -33.86 0.07
CA LYS A 310 -12.34 -34.46 -1.11
C LYS A 310 -12.40 -33.52 -2.31
N ASN A 311 -12.41 -32.23 -2.08
CA ASN A 311 -12.54 -31.23 -3.13
C ASN A 311 -11.24 -30.42 -3.36
N ILE A 312 -10.12 -30.82 -2.79
CA ILE A 312 -8.85 -30.05 -2.84
C ILE A 312 -8.39 -29.77 -4.27
N ASN A 313 -8.58 -30.71 -5.20
CA ASN A 313 -8.19 -30.58 -6.60
C ASN A 313 -9.03 -29.54 -7.37
N ARG A 314 -10.15 -29.09 -6.81
CA ARG A 314 -11.00 -28.02 -7.35
C ARG A 314 -10.59 -26.63 -6.83
N SER A 315 -9.65 -26.58 -5.88
CA SER A 315 -9.08 -25.31 -5.45
C SER A 315 -8.17 -24.74 -6.54
N PRO A 316 -8.33 -23.46 -6.93
CA PRO A 316 -7.48 -22.79 -7.92
C PRO A 316 -6.00 -22.82 -7.57
N LEU A 317 -5.67 -22.84 -6.27
CA LEU A 317 -4.29 -22.95 -5.80
C LEU A 317 -3.70 -24.34 -6.06
N TYR A 318 -4.46 -25.41 -5.79
CA TYR A 318 -3.99 -26.78 -5.92
C TYR A 318 -4.13 -27.32 -7.35
N SER A 319 -5.01 -26.73 -8.17
CA SER A 319 -5.11 -27.05 -9.61
C SER A 319 -4.08 -26.33 -10.48
N GLY A 320 -3.26 -25.42 -9.91
CA GLY A 320 -2.25 -24.67 -10.64
C GLY A 320 -2.77 -23.49 -11.46
N LYS A 321 -4.05 -23.09 -11.32
CA LYS A 321 -4.60 -21.89 -11.95
C LYS A 321 -4.01 -20.59 -11.40
N ILE A 322 -3.68 -20.56 -10.10
CA ILE A 322 -3.02 -19.44 -9.41
C ILE A 322 -1.53 -19.68 -9.40
N SER A 323 -0.76 -18.75 -9.97
CA SER A 323 0.70 -18.76 -9.97
C SER A 323 1.30 -17.95 -8.81
N GLY A 324 0.54 -16.98 -8.28
CA GLY A 324 0.96 -16.06 -7.24
C GLY A 324 1.13 -16.74 -5.88
N ILE A 325 2.17 -16.34 -5.15
CA ILE A 325 2.44 -16.85 -3.81
C ILE A 325 1.50 -16.17 -2.80
N GLY A 326 0.86 -16.98 -1.95
CA GLY A 326 -0.05 -16.50 -0.91
C GLY A 326 0.67 -16.11 0.39
N PRO A 327 0.00 -15.34 1.27
CA PRO A 327 0.58 -14.90 2.53
C PRO A 327 0.75 -16.07 3.52
N ARG A 328 1.95 -16.22 4.04
CA ARG A 328 2.31 -17.28 5.00
C ARG A 328 1.46 -17.28 6.28
N TYR A 329 1.04 -16.09 6.73
CA TYR A 329 0.37 -15.90 8.02
C TYR A 329 -1.15 -15.71 7.93
N CYS A 330 -1.71 -15.83 6.74
CA CYS A 330 -3.14 -15.90 6.49
C CYS A 330 -3.42 -16.99 5.45
N PRO A 331 -3.07 -18.27 5.79
CA PRO A 331 -3.32 -19.37 4.87
C PRO A 331 -4.83 -19.57 4.71
N SER A 332 -5.22 -20.06 3.54
CA SER A 332 -6.61 -20.50 3.34
C SER A 332 -6.96 -21.68 4.24
N ILE A 333 -8.23 -21.98 4.41
CA ILE A 333 -8.64 -23.14 5.21
C ILE A 333 -8.15 -24.44 4.57
N GLU A 334 -8.10 -24.50 3.24
CA GLU A 334 -7.52 -25.61 2.48
C GLU A 334 -6.05 -25.83 2.85
N ASP A 335 -5.25 -24.75 2.90
CA ASP A 335 -3.85 -24.80 3.31
C ASP A 335 -3.68 -25.28 4.76
N LYS A 336 -4.58 -24.86 5.67
CA LYS A 336 -4.54 -25.28 7.07
C LYS A 336 -4.83 -26.77 7.20
N VAL A 337 -5.89 -27.25 6.53
CA VAL A 337 -6.31 -28.65 6.58
C VAL A 337 -5.26 -29.58 5.98
N MET A 338 -4.59 -29.14 4.89
CA MET A 338 -3.54 -29.96 4.23
C MET A 338 -2.19 -29.91 4.90
N ARG A 339 -1.83 -28.77 5.55
CA ARG A 339 -0.51 -28.64 6.21
C ARG A 339 -0.48 -29.11 7.64
N PHE A 340 -1.63 -29.18 8.30
CA PHE A 340 -1.78 -29.56 9.71
C PHE A 340 -2.79 -30.70 9.82
N GLU A 341 -2.53 -31.79 9.12
CA GLU A 341 -3.42 -32.98 9.07
C GLU A 341 -3.65 -33.61 10.44
N GLU A 342 -2.70 -33.42 11.37
CA GLU A 342 -2.79 -33.91 12.76
C GLU A 342 -3.79 -33.14 13.61
N ARG A 343 -4.29 -31.98 13.12
CA ARG A 343 -5.27 -31.17 13.86
C ARG A 343 -6.68 -31.55 13.47
N ASP A 344 -7.46 -31.92 14.47
CA ASP A 344 -8.87 -32.27 14.34
C ASP A 344 -9.79 -31.03 14.17
N ARG A 345 -9.31 -29.84 14.52
CA ARG A 345 -10.06 -28.57 14.42
C ARG A 345 -9.18 -27.35 14.24
N HIS A 346 -9.73 -26.31 13.60
CA HIS A 346 -9.17 -24.98 13.48
C HIS A 346 -10.12 -23.95 14.07
N GLN A 347 -9.56 -23.01 14.83
CA GLN A 347 -10.30 -21.90 15.44
C GLN A 347 -10.70 -20.86 14.38
N LEU A 348 -11.95 -20.40 14.49
CA LEU A 348 -12.53 -19.36 13.65
C LEU A 348 -13.13 -18.27 14.53
N PHE A 349 -12.96 -16.99 14.10
CA PHE A 349 -13.62 -15.88 14.75
C PHE A 349 -14.83 -15.45 13.90
N VAL A 350 -15.95 -15.26 14.56
CA VAL A 350 -17.22 -14.81 14.01
C VAL A 350 -17.34 -13.33 14.36
N GLU A 351 -17.09 -12.48 13.38
CA GLU A 351 -16.88 -11.03 13.57
C GLU A 351 -17.97 -10.25 12.83
N PRO A 352 -18.76 -9.38 13.50
CA PRO A 352 -19.70 -8.49 12.82
C PRO A 352 -18.96 -7.56 11.84
N GLU A 353 -19.48 -7.40 10.61
CA GLU A 353 -18.89 -6.46 9.65
C GLU A 353 -19.29 -4.99 9.91
N SER A 354 -20.47 -4.76 10.46
CA SER A 354 -20.99 -3.43 10.80
C SER A 354 -22.20 -3.56 11.73
N LEU A 355 -22.57 -2.49 12.41
CA LEU A 355 -23.84 -2.40 13.14
C LEU A 355 -25.05 -2.16 12.22
N GLN A 356 -24.79 -1.83 10.94
CA GLN A 356 -25.80 -1.49 9.93
C GLN A 356 -26.05 -2.61 8.93
N THR A 357 -25.41 -3.77 9.08
CA THR A 357 -25.60 -4.95 8.22
C THR A 357 -25.70 -6.21 9.03
N ASP A 358 -26.41 -7.20 8.48
CA ASP A 358 -26.53 -8.54 9.06
C ASP A 358 -25.35 -9.47 8.65
N GLU A 359 -24.37 -8.98 7.90
CA GLU A 359 -23.21 -9.76 7.45
C GLU A 359 -22.20 -9.99 8.56
N ILE A 360 -21.72 -11.22 8.63
CA ILE A 360 -20.65 -11.68 9.53
C ILE A 360 -19.45 -12.12 8.70
N TYR A 361 -18.28 -11.71 9.14
CA TYR A 361 -16.99 -12.15 8.64
C TYR A 361 -16.48 -13.38 9.41
N LEU A 362 -16.03 -14.40 8.70
CA LEU A 362 -15.53 -15.65 9.28
C LEU A 362 -14.00 -15.68 9.26
N ASN A 363 -13.37 -14.98 10.23
CA ASN A 363 -11.93 -14.87 10.29
C ASN A 363 -11.27 -16.24 10.52
N GLY A 364 -10.33 -16.59 9.65
CA GLY A 364 -9.63 -17.89 9.68
C GLY A 364 -10.20 -18.91 8.70
N LEU A 365 -11.29 -18.62 7.99
CA LEU A 365 -11.95 -19.50 7.02
C LEU A 365 -11.84 -19.02 5.57
N SER A 366 -10.77 -18.28 5.23
CA SER A 366 -10.52 -17.89 3.84
C SER A 366 -10.48 -19.12 2.92
N SER A 367 -11.23 -19.11 1.83
CA SER A 367 -11.34 -20.23 0.89
C SER A 367 -11.48 -19.75 -0.54
N SER A 368 -11.02 -20.56 -1.48
CA SER A 368 -11.25 -20.38 -2.91
C SER A 368 -11.90 -21.61 -3.55
N LEU A 369 -12.38 -22.55 -2.74
CA LEU A 369 -13.16 -23.70 -3.22
C LEU A 369 -14.47 -23.24 -3.88
N PRO A 370 -15.10 -24.07 -4.73
CA PRO A 370 -16.40 -23.77 -5.32
C PRO A 370 -17.47 -23.42 -4.30
N GLU A 371 -18.46 -22.61 -4.66
CA GLU A 371 -19.50 -22.11 -3.74
C GLU A 371 -20.26 -23.23 -3.06
N GLU A 372 -20.66 -24.29 -3.80
CA GLU A 372 -21.36 -25.42 -3.23
C GLU A 372 -20.53 -26.23 -2.22
N VAL A 373 -19.19 -26.23 -2.39
CA VAL A 373 -18.28 -26.85 -1.44
C VAL A 373 -18.17 -25.99 -0.17
N GLN A 374 -18.13 -24.65 -0.34
CA GLN A 374 -18.14 -23.71 0.77
C GLN A 374 -19.42 -23.86 1.58
N ASP A 375 -20.57 -23.91 0.96
CA ASP A 375 -21.86 -24.17 1.58
C ASP A 375 -21.85 -25.51 2.37
N ALA A 376 -21.35 -26.57 1.76
CA ALA A 376 -21.30 -27.90 2.36
C ALA A 376 -20.45 -27.95 3.63
N PHE A 377 -19.22 -27.39 3.60
CA PHE A 377 -18.36 -27.42 4.78
C PHE A 377 -18.81 -26.44 5.87
N LEU A 378 -19.39 -25.30 5.53
CA LEU A 378 -19.94 -24.35 6.50
C LEU A 378 -21.02 -25.01 7.36
N ARG A 379 -21.94 -25.75 6.76
CA ARG A 379 -23.05 -26.44 7.47
C ARG A 379 -22.59 -27.54 8.40
N THR A 380 -21.33 -27.95 8.36
CA THR A 380 -20.76 -28.92 9.32
C THR A 380 -20.27 -28.27 10.61
N ILE A 381 -20.12 -26.94 10.63
CA ILE A 381 -19.60 -26.18 11.78
C ILE A 381 -20.75 -25.96 12.76
N PRO A 382 -20.58 -26.29 14.06
CA PRO A 382 -21.62 -26.07 15.07
C PRO A 382 -22.08 -24.61 15.12
N GLY A 383 -23.39 -24.41 15.02
CA GLY A 383 -24.03 -23.09 14.95
C GLY A 383 -24.23 -22.56 13.53
N PHE A 384 -23.69 -23.22 12.51
CA PHE A 384 -23.84 -22.81 11.11
C PHE A 384 -24.67 -23.77 10.26
N GLU A 385 -25.34 -24.75 10.88
CA GLU A 385 -26.07 -25.81 10.17
C GLU A 385 -27.10 -25.24 9.18
N ASN A 386 -27.70 -24.11 9.53
CA ASN A 386 -28.73 -23.44 8.73
C ASN A 386 -28.25 -22.07 8.19
N CYS A 387 -26.95 -21.78 8.20
CA CYS A 387 -26.45 -20.49 7.79
C CYS A 387 -26.76 -20.19 6.32
N THR A 388 -27.00 -18.93 6.03
CA THR A 388 -27.16 -18.40 4.68
C THR A 388 -25.89 -17.64 4.30
N VAL A 389 -25.26 -18.04 3.21
CA VAL A 389 -24.09 -17.37 2.64
C VAL A 389 -24.57 -16.18 1.80
N SER A 390 -24.14 -14.96 2.16
CA SER A 390 -24.43 -13.74 1.40
C SER A 390 -23.37 -13.47 0.32
N ARG A 391 -22.12 -13.88 0.59
CA ARG A 391 -21.00 -13.76 -0.35
C ARG A 391 -20.07 -14.96 -0.20
N PRO A 392 -19.62 -15.57 -1.33
CA PRO A 392 -18.63 -16.64 -1.26
C PRO A 392 -17.26 -16.09 -0.85
N GLY A 393 -16.44 -16.97 -0.28
CA GLY A 393 -15.00 -16.75 -0.17
C GLY A 393 -14.34 -16.84 -1.54
N TYR A 394 -13.25 -16.11 -1.76
CA TYR A 394 -12.50 -16.16 -3.01
C TYR A 394 -11.03 -15.87 -2.80
N ALA A 395 -10.21 -16.31 -3.74
CA ALA A 395 -8.83 -15.85 -3.88
C ALA A 395 -8.79 -14.69 -4.88
N VAL A 396 -7.86 -13.76 -4.69
CA VAL A 396 -7.51 -12.74 -5.68
C VAL A 396 -6.01 -12.80 -5.94
N GLU A 397 -5.62 -12.85 -7.18
CA GLU A 397 -4.25 -12.73 -7.67
C GLU A 397 -4.07 -11.36 -8.32
N TYR A 398 -2.93 -10.70 -8.07
CA TYR A 398 -2.67 -9.34 -8.52
C TYR A 398 -1.19 -9.10 -8.77
N ASP A 399 -0.87 -8.08 -9.58
CA ASP A 399 0.50 -7.70 -9.86
C ASP A 399 1.08 -6.86 -8.73
N TYR A 400 2.39 -7.00 -8.50
CA TYR A 400 3.18 -6.15 -7.62
C TYR A 400 4.49 -5.75 -8.28
N VAL A 401 5.08 -4.66 -7.85
CA VAL A 401 6.41 -4.19 -8.25
C VAL A 401 7.42 -4.68 -7.22
N GLU A 402 8.55 -5.25 -7.67
CA GLU A 402 9.64 -5.67 -6.79
C GLU A 402 10.16 -4.46 -5.98
N PRO A 403 9.98 -4.43 -4.64
CA PRO A 403 10.19 -3.21 -3.85
C PRO A 403 11.67 -2.80 -3.70
N THR A 404 12.62 -3.67 -4.06
CA THR A 404 14.04 -3.29 -4.12
C THR A 404 14.34 -2.24 -5.20
N GLN A 405 13.38 -1.97 -6.08
CA GLN A 405 13.44 -0.88 -7.08
C GLN A 405 13.07 0.50 -6.49
N LEU A 406 12.76 0.58 -5.19
CA LEU A 406 12.44 1.81 -4.49
C LEU A 406 13.61 2.30 -3.63
N TYR A 407 13.66 3.62 -3.43
CA TYR A 407 14.42 4.24 -2.36
C TYR A 407 13.68 4.14 -1.02
N PRO A 408 14.34 4.38 0.13
CA PRO A 408 13.66 4.45 1.43
C PRO A 408 12.59 5.55 1.55
N SER A 409 12.59 6.51 0.64
CA SER A 409 11.53 7.51 0.46
C SER A 409 10.27 6.95 -0.19
N LEU A 410 10.28 5.68 -0.63
CA LEU A 410 9.31 5.02 -1.49
C LEU A 410 9.24 5.60 -2.93
N GLU A 411 10.14 6.50 -3.29
CA GLU A 411 10.32 6.93 -4.68
C GLU A 411 10.98 5.83 -5.49
N THR A 412 10.55 5.63 -6.74
CA THR A 412 11.15 4.64 -7.62
C THR A 412 12.56 5.06 -8.06
N LYS A 413 13.50 4.10 -8.17
CA LYS A 413 14.86 4.36 -8.65
C LYS A 413 14.90 4.72 -10.13
N ARG A 414 13.93 4.28 -10.92
CA ARG A 414 13.88 4.45 -12.37
C ARG A 414 13.29 5.77 -12.83
N VAL A 415 12.21 6.20 -12.19
CA VAL A 415 11.43 7.37 -12.59
C VAL A 415 11.35 8.33 -11.42
N ALA A 416 11.84 9.54 -11.60
CA ALA A 416 11.77 10.60 -10.60
C ALA A 416 10.33 11.13 -10.48
N GLY A 417 9.87 11.36 -9.24
CA GLY A 417 8.51 11.79 -8.94
C GLY A 417 7.47 10.68 -9.00
N LEU A 418 7.87 9.42 -9.18
CA LEU A 418 6.99 8.25 -9.09
C LEU A 418 7.26 7.51 -7.78
N PHE A 419 6.20 7.30 -6.99
CA PHE A 419 6.22 6.65 -5.69
C PHE A 419 5.26 5.47 -5.65
N ASP A 420 5.62 4.39 -4.95
CA ASP A 420 4.75 3.21 -4.79
C ASP A 420 4.46 2.99 -3.31
N ALA A 421 3.21 2.65 -2.95
CA ALA A 421 2.84 2.37 -1.57
C ALA A 421 1.75 1.29 -1.44
N GLY A 422 1.88 0.46 -0.41
CA GLY A 422 0.90 -0.57 -0.08
C GLY A 422 1.14 -1.91 -0.78
N GLN A 423 0.07 -2.56 -1.24
CA GLN A 423 0.15 -3.92 -1.81
C GLN A 423 0.97 -4.00 -3.10
N ILE A 424 1.07 -2.91 -3.88
CA ILE A 424 1.94 -2.84 -5.05
C ILE A 424 3.40 -3.13 -4.69
N ASN A 425 3.82 -2.88 -3.45
CA ASN A 425 5.14 -3.20 -2.91
C ASN A 425 5.23 -4.61 -2.28
N GLY A 426 4.22 -5.46 -2.52
CA GLY A 426 4.19 -6.81 -2.01
C GLY A 426 3.83 -6.94 -0.53
N THR A 427 3.22 -5.95 0.10
CA THR A 427 2.73 -6.04 1.48
C THR A 427 1.30 -6.57 1.56
N SER A 428 0.92 -7.13 2.72
CA SER A 428 -0.46 -7.56 2.99
C SER A 428 -0.92 -7.06 4.36
N GLY A 429 -1.75 -6.01 4.36
CA GLY A 429 -2.37 -5.45 5.56
C GLY A 429 -2.73 -3.99 5.37
N TYR A 430 -3.79 -3.57 6.05
CA TYR A 430 -4.31 -2.20 5.96
C TYR A 430 -3.32 -1.18 6.54
N GLU A 431 -2.74 -1.52 7.69
CA GLU A 431 -1.83 -0.66 8.45
C GLU A 431 -0.49 -0.51 7.73
N GLU A 432 0.03 -1.62 7.16
CA GLU A 432 1.24 -1.59 6.36
C GLU A 432 1.04 -0.73 5.09
N ALA A 433 -0.15 -0.80 4.49
CA ALA A 433 -0.48 0.02 3.34
C ALA A 433 -0.61 1.49 3.72
N ALA A 434 -1.32 1.80 4.80
CA ALA A 434 -1.52 3.16 5.30
C ALA A 434 -0.18 3.82 5.69
N GLY A 435 0.68 3.13 6.44
CA GLY A 435 2.00 3.65 6.83
C GLY A 435 2.89 3.98 5.63
N GLN A 436 2.92 3.10 4.61
CA GLN A 436 3.62 3.38 3.35
C GLN A 436 2.97 4.55 2.61
N GLY A 437 1.63 4.57 2.52
CA GLY A 437 0.89 5.64 1.86
C GLY A 437 1.20 7.02 2.44
N LEU A 438 1.22 7.12 3.76
CA LEU A 438 1.56 8.36 4.47
C LEU A 438 2.98 8.84 4.13
N VAL A 439 3.98 7.94 4.22
CA VAL A 439 5.38 8.30 3.91
C VAL A 439 5.56 8.65 2.43
N ALA A 440 4.95 7.88 1.52
CA ALA A 440 5.00 8.17 0.09
C ALA A 440 4.31 9.49 -0.25
N GLY A 441 3.16 9.79 0.37
CA GLY A 441 2.44 11.05 0.20
C GLY A 441 3.26 12.25 0.67
N ILE A 442 3.84 12.16 1.88
CA ILE A 442 4.74 13.21 2.41
C ILE A 442 5.89 13.46 1.42
N ASN A 443 6.55 12.40 0.97
CA ASN A 443 7.71 12.51 0.08
C ASN A 443 7.32 13.00 -1.32
N ALA A 444 6.18 12.57 -1.86
CA ALA A 444 5.65 13.08 -3.12
C ALA A 444 5.35 14.59 -3.04
N ALA A 445 4.80 15.05 -1.91
CA ALA A 445 4.56 16.46 -1.64
C ALA A 445 5.85 17.26 -1.52
N LEU A 446 6.85 16.76 -0.80
CA LEU A 446 8.17 17.41 -0.68
C LEU A 446 8.86 17.50 -2.05
N TYR A 447 8.83 16.42 -2.84
CA TYR A 447 9.32 16.39 -4.22
C TYR A 447 8.61 17.44 -5.07
N ALA A 448 7.28 17.48 -5.09
CA ALA A 448 6.50 18.43 -5.87
C ALA A 448 6.78 19.88 -5.50
N ARG A 449 6.92 20.19 -4.19
CA ARG A 449 7.33 21.54 -3.71
C ARG A 449 8.69 21.98 -4.21
N ALA A 450 9.69 21.10 -4.19
CA ALA A 450 11.03 21.42 -4.68
C ALA A 450 10.99 21.77 -6.18
N HIS A 451 10.10 21.13 -6.93
CA HIS A 451 9.94 21.34 -8.36
C HIS A 451 8.99 22.51 -8.72
N GLN A 452 8.19 23.03 -7.76
CA GLN A 452 7.37 24.24 -7.98
C GLN A 452 8.20 25.50 -8.22
N LYS A 453 9.35 25.62 -7.56
CA LYS A 453 10.22 26.81 -7.65
C LYS A 453 10.87 26.99 -9.02
N LEU A 454 10.94 25.91 -9.82
CA LEU A 454 11.53 25.90 -11.15
C LEU A 454 10.53 26.13 -12.28
N CYS A 455 9.23 25.87 -12.02
CA CYS A 455 8.15 26.17 -12.94
C CYS A 455 7.42 27.37 -12.36
N GLY A 456 7.50 28.52 -13.00
CA GLY A 456 6.61 29.65 -12.69
C GLY A 456 5.15 29.19 -12.68
N PRO A 457 4.19 29.99 -12.20
CA PRO A 457 2.79 29.58 -12.12
C PRO A 457 2.37 29.01 -13.48
N LEU A 458 2.01 27.71 -13.50
CA LEU A 458 1.39 27.08 -14.66
C LEU A 458 0.17 27.94 -14.99
N CYS A 459 0.20 28.64 -16.12
CA CYS A 459 -0.68 29.67 -16.60
C CYS A 459 -2.07 29.69 -15.93
N SER A 460 -2.37 30.79 -15.22
CA SER A 460 -3.75 31.21 -15.01
C SER A 460 -4.43 31.27 -16.39
N PRO A 461 -5.66 30.78 -16.55
CA PRO A 461 -6.36 30.89 -17.82
C PRO A 461 -6.54 32.39 -18.12
N SER A 462 -5.80 32.85 -19.15
CA SER A 462 -6.07 34.16 -19.71
C SER A 462 -7.53 34.17 -20.19
N SER A 463 -8.31 35.07 -19.62
CA SER A 463 -9.62 35.44 -20.05
C SER A 463 -9.66 35.62 -21.58
N GLY A 464 -10.32 34.72 -22.28
CA GLY A 464 -10.61 34.89 -23.69
C GLY A 464 -10.60 33.62 -24.52
N MET A 465 -11.55 32.72 -24.31
CA MET A 465 -12.02 31.82 -25.36
C MET A 465 -13.51 31.60 -25.23
N GLY A 466 -14.19 31.91 -26.35
CA GLY A 466 -15.61 31.94 -26.51
C GLY A 466 -16.33 30.65 -26.17
N GLN A 467 -17.59 30.81 -25.82
CA GLN A 467 -18.55 29.74 -25.51
C GLN A 467 -18.62 28.69 -26.60
N ALA A 468 -18.44 27.45 -26.23
CA ALA A 468 -18.74 26.31 -27.09
C ALA A 468 -20.26 26.07 -27.15
N PRO A 469 -20.82 25.70 -28.32
CA PRO A 469 -22.24 25.39 -28.43
C PRO A 469 -22.60 24.08 -27.75
N ALA A 470 -23.75 24.11 -27.08
CA ALA A 470 -24.39 22.94 -26.48
C ALA A 470 -24.90 21.97 -27.56
N SER A 471 -24.90 20.72 -27.23
CA SER A 471 -25.49 19.54 -27.86
C SER A 471 -24.49 18.58 -28.48
N MET A 472 -24.31 17.42 -27.79
CA MET A 472 -24.32 16.11 -28.42
C MET A 472 -24.49 15.00 -27.34
N GLU A 473 -25.42 14.12 -27.65
CA GLU A 473 -25.93 13.08 -26.82
C GLU A 473 -25.01 11.83 -26.77
N LYS A 474 -25.28 11.04 -25.75
CA LYS A 474 -24.70 9.79 -25.28
C LYS A 474 -24.47 8.70 -26.35
N GLY A 475 -23.30 8.08 -26.32
CA GLY A 475 -23.04 6.74 -26.83
C GLY A 475 -22.17 5.95 -25.84
N ALA A 476 -22.76 4.98 -25.16
CA ALA A 476 -22.09 4.14 -24.20
C ALA A 476 -21.20 3.08 -24.89
N PHE A 477 -19.93 3.00 -24.48
CA PHE A 477 -19.08 1.84 -24.77
C PHE A 477 -19.21 0.82 -23.63
N GLN A 478 -19.81 -0.32 -23.94
CA GLN A 478 -19.81 -1.49 -23.05
C GLN A 478 -18.54 -2.31 -23.32
N ASN A 479 -17.77 -2.58 -22.26
CA ASN A 479 -16.72 -3.59 -22.26
C ASN A 479 -17.30 -4.96 -22.67
N LYS A 480 -16.86 -5.50 -23.79
CA LYS A 480 -17.14 -6.90 -24.16
C LYS A 480 -16.05 -7.79 -23.57
N PRO A 481 -16.37 -8.82 -22.80
CA PRO A 481 -15.42 -9.87 -22.44
C PRO A 481 -15.12 -10.72 -23.69
N GLY A 482 -13.83 -10.85 -24.06
CA GLY A 482 -13.36 -11.72 -25.12
C GLY A 482 -12.70 -11.00 -26.30
N MET A 483 -11.84 -10.01 -26.06
CA MET A 483 -10.98 -9.47 -27.14
C MET A 483 -9.96 -10.52 -27.56
N THR A 484 -9.80 -10.68 -28.87
CA THR A 484 -8.77 -11.54 -29.46
C THR A 484 -7.39 -10.88 -29.38
N ASP A 485 -6.33 -11.67 -29.47
CA ASP A 485 -4.95 -11.15 -29.49
C ASP A 485 -4.70 -10.16 -30.63
N GLU A 486 -5.42 -10.26 -31.75
CA GLU A 486 -5.38 -9.31 -32.86
C GLU A 486 -6.04 -7.95 -32.50
N GLU A 487 -7.11 -7.96 -31.74
CA GLU A 487 -7.75 -6.72 -31.26
C GLU A 487 -6.88 -6.02 -30.21
N ILE A 488 -6.16 -6.77 -29.40
CA ILE A 488 -5.19 -6.25 -28.42
C ILE A 488 -3.98 -5.62 -29.14
N ALA A 489 -3.48 -6.26 -30.20
CA ALA A 489 -2.38 -5.74 -31.03
C ALA A 489 -2.79 -4.46 -31.78
N ALA A 490 -3.99 -4.42 -32.36
CA ALA A 490 -4.54 -3.23 -33.01
C ALA A 490 -4.71 -2.06 -32.03
N PHE A 491 -5.12 -2.34 -30.78
CA PHE A 491 -5.22 -1.32 -29.72
C PHE A 491 -3.84 -0.78 -29.30
N ALA A 492 -2.81 -1.64 -29.27
CA ALA A 492 -1.43 -1.24 -28.99
C ALA A 492 -0.84 -0.35 -30.08
N GLU A 493 -1.11 -0.64 -31.36
CA GLU A 493 -0.68 0.21 -32.50
C GLU A 493 -1.36 1.59 -32.48
N ILE A 494 -2.66 1.64 -32.19
CA ILE A 494 -3.41 2.89 -32.05
C ILE A 494 -2.81 3.72 -30.90
N SER A 495 -2.56 3.09 -29.75
CA SER A 495 -1.94 3.72 -28.58
C SER A 495 -0.55 4.30 -28.87
N ALA A 496 0.29 3.58 -29.63
CA ALA A 496 1.63 4.06 -30.02
C ALA A 496 1.59 5.27 -30.96
N ARG A 497 0.66 5.30 -31.90
CA ARG A 497 0.46 6.40 -32.85
C ARG A 497 -0.06 7.66 -32.14
N GLU A 498 -0.92 7.46 -31.17
CA GLU A 498 -1.51 8.53 -30.35
C GLU A 498 -0.50 9.12 -29.37
N THR A 499 0.37 8.30 -28.76
CA THR A 499 1.46 8.74 -27.91
C THR A 499 2.39 9.70 -28.66
N LYS A 500 2.62 9.47 -29.96
CA LYS A 500 3.44 10.34 -30.81
C LYS A 500 2.78 11.71 -31.04
N ALA A 501 1.45 11.75 -31.26
CA ALA A 501 0.71 12.99 -31.43
C ALA A 501 0.64 13.80 -30.12
N ILE A 502 0.48 13.09 -28.99
CA ILE A 502 0.50 13.67 -27.63
C ILE A 502 1.86 14.31 -27.32
N ASN A 503 2.93 13.60 -27.59
CA ASN A 503 4.28 14.11 -27.34
C ASN A 503 4.63 15.31 -28.20
N SER A 504 4.16 15.35 -29.47
CA SER A 504 4.29 16.51 -30.33
C SER A 504 3.50 17.72 -29.82
N ALA A 505 2.29 17.49 -29.28
CA ALA A 505 1.48 18.54 -28.67
C ALA A 505 2.09 19.04 -27.34
N LEU A 506 2.64 18.13 -26.53
CA LEU A 506 3.36 18.50 -25.30
C LEU A 506 4.67 19.25 -25.59
N GLN A 507 5.45 18.83 -26.58
CA GLN A 507 6.64 19.57 -27.02
C GLN A 507 6.29 20.97 -27.52
N LYS A 508 5.20 21.10 -28.27
CA LYS A 508 4.72 22.40 -28.74
C LYS A 508 4.24 23.28 -27.59
N ALA A 509 3.50 22.73 -26.63
CA ALA A 509 3.09 23.44 -25.42
C ALA A 509 4.29 23.83 -24.54
N GLN A 510 5.34 23.00 -24.49
CA GLN A 510 6.60 23.29 -23.80
C GLN A 510 7.41 24.40 -24.50
N SER A 511 7.50 24.36 -25.84
CA SER A 511 8.18 25.43 -26.61
C SER A 511 7.48 26.79 -26.52
N ASP A 512 6.15 26.78 -26.48
CA ASP A 512 5.34 27.99 -26.40
C ASP A 512 5.30 28.61 -24.98
N SER A 513 5.71 27.83 -23.94
CA SER A 513 5.70 28.25 -22.53
C SER A 513 7.05 28.79 -22.02
N GLY A 514 8.09 28.85 -22.84
CA GLY A 514 9.40 29.39 -22.44
C GLY A 514 10.17 28.51 -21.43
N TYR A 515 9.95 27.19 -21.43
CA TYR A 515 10.67 26.26 -20.56
C TYR A 515 12.16 26.21 -20.95
N GLU A 516 13.02 26.78 -20.11
CA GLU A 516 14.47 26.62 -20.21
C GLU A 516 14.89 25.20 -19.83
N ASN A 517 16.00 24.72 -20.43
CA ASN A 517 16.62 23.42 -20.27
C ASN A 517 16.80 23.00 -18.82
N PHE A 518 16.05 21.99 -18.36
CA PHE A 518 16.18 21.40 -17.03
C PHE A 518 17.21 20.26 -17.02
N ASP A 519 18.48 20.58 -16.95
CA ASP A 519 19.56 19.59 -16.88
C ASP A 519 19.85 19.07 -15.46
N SER A 520 19.28 19.67 -14.41
CA SER A 520 19.45 19.19 -13.02
C SER A 520 18.11 18.92 -12.36
N ILE A 521 18.01 17.76 -11.66
CA ILE A 521 16.94 17.51 -10.71
C ILE A 521 17.25 18.35 -9.47
N PRO A 522 16.35 19.25 -8.99
CA PRO A 522 16.60 19.96 -7.75
C PRO A 522 16.83 18.99 -6.61
N GLU A 523 17.81 19.25 -5.78
CA GLU A 523 17.98 18.52 -4.54
C GLU A 523 16.75 18.76 -3.65
N TRP A 524 16.15 17.68 -3.19
CA TRP A 524 15.08 17.69 -2.20
C TRP A 524 15.42 16.72 -1.09
N GLU A 525 15.02 17.04 0.13
CA GLU A 525 15.30 16.21 1.29
C GLU A 525 14.09 15.34 1.61
N PRO A 526 14.18 14.00 1.44
CA PRO A 526 13.09 13.10 1.75
C PRO A 526 12.93 12.88 3.26
N LEU A 527 11.69 12.69 3.71
CA LEU A 527 11.41 12.12 5.02
C LEU A 527 11.75 10.62 4.99
N ILE A 528 12.76 10.23 5.75
CA ILE A 528 13.12 8.82 5.95
C ILE A 528 12.97 8.49 7.42
N LEU A 529 12.32 7.37 7.72
CA LEU A 529 12.16 6.84 9.06
C LEU A 529 13.18 5.74 9.33
N GLY A 530 13.94 5.87 10.42
CA GLY A 530 14.90 4.86 10.84
C GLY A 530 14.22 3.62 11.45
N ARG A 531 14.92 2.48 11.39
CA ARG A 531 14.48 1.23 12.04
C ARG A 531 14.41 1.35 13.57
N ASP A 532 15.12 2.28 14.16
CA ASP A 532 15.11 2.60 15.59
C ASP A 532 14.07 3.67 15.98
N GLU A 533 13.42 4.27 14.99
CA GLU A 533 12.42 5.33 15.18
C GLU A 533 10.97 4.84 15.01
N ALA A 534 10.73 3.93 14.06
CA ALA A 534 9.37 3.51 13.73
C ALA A 534 9.30 2.07 13.19
N TYR A 535 8.19 1.36 13.47
CA TYR A 535 7.82 0.13 12.75
C TYR A 535 7.62 0.39 11.26
N ILE A 536 7.11 1.57 10.87
CA ILE A 536 7.02 2.01 9.47
C ILE A 536 8.44 2.07 8.86
N GLY A 537 9.44 2.55 9.62
CA GLY A 537 10.83 2.55 9.18
C GLY A 537 11.39 1.14 8.99
N VAL A 538 11.11 0.21 9.92
CA VAL A 538 11.48 -1.22 9.78
C VAL A 538 10.82 -1.83 8.55
N LEU A 539 9.53 -1.58 8.34
CA LEU A 539 8.76 -2.07 7.19
C LEU A 539 9.37 -1.62 5.87
N ILE A 540 9.61 -0.32 5.72
CA ILE A 540 10.13 0.24 4.46
C ILE A 540 11.56 -0.25 4.20
N ASP A 541 12.42 -0.25 5.22
CA ASP A 541 13.79 -0.73 5.08
C ASP A 541 13.84 -2.22 4.69
N ASP A 542 13.02 -3.09 5.33
CA ASP A 542 12.91 -4.50 4.93
C ASP A 542 12.50 -4.64 3.44
N LEU A 543 11.52 -3.87 2.98
CA LEU A 543 11.04 -3.94 1.60
C LEU A 543 12.13 -3.53 0.60
N VAL A 544 12.77 -2.38 0.80
CA VAL A 544 13.70 -1.82 -0.19
C VAL A 544 15.09 -2.49 -0.18
N THR A 545 15.43 -3.20 0.90
CA THR A 545 16.73 -3.89 1.03
C THR A 545 16.64 -5.39 0.82
N LEU A 546 15.62 -6.04 1.38
CA LEU A 546 15.45 -7.49 1.31
C LEU A 546 14.55 -7.92 0.15
N GLY A 547 13.67 -7.03 -0.31
CA GLY A 547 12.61 -7.38 -1.22
C GLY A 547 11.57 -8.31 -0.59
N THR A 548 10.66 -8.84 -1.39
CA THR A 548 9.72 -9.84 -0.90
C THR A 548 9.45 -10.92 -1.95
N LYS A 549 9.44 -12.18 -1.50
CA LYS A 549 9.07 -13.34 -2.32
C LYS A 549 7.68 -13.86 -1.97
N GLU A 550 7.13 -13.45 -0.83
CA GLU A 550 5.79 -13.75 -0.32
C GLU A 550 5.18 -12.48 0.25
N PRO A 551 3.86 -12.31 0.31
CA PRO A 551 3.25 -11.11 0.86
C PRO A 551 3.81 -10.75 2.23
N TYR A 552 4.49 -9.60 2.31
CA TYR A 552 5.13 -9.12 3.52
C TYR A 552 4.10 -8.73 4.59
N ARG A 553 4.38 -9.07 5.84
CA ARG A 553 3.60 -8.67 6.99
C ARG A 553 4.52 -8.27 8.14
N MET A 554 4.18 -7.17 8.82
CA MET A 554 4.93 -6.71 9.98
C MET A 554 4.64 -7.57 11.22
N PHE A 555 5.69 -7.90 11.96
CA PHE A 555 5.66 -8.57 13.26
C PHE A 555 6.65 -7.92 14.21
N THR A 556 6.39 -8.02 15.51
CA THR A 556 7.30 -7.49 16.54
C THR A 556 8.71 -8.12 16.50
N ALA A 557 8.82 -9.35 15.97
CA ALA A 557 10.12 -10.03 15.82
C ALA A 557 11.05 -9.39 14.78
N ARG A 558 10.49 -8.58 13.84
CA ARG A 558 11.29 -7.87 12.82
C ARG A 558 11.96 -6.61 13.36
N ALA A 559 11.45 -6.06 14.48
CA ALA A 559 11.98 -4.85 15.09
C ALA A 559 13.04 -5.20 16.16
N GLU A 560 14.26 -4.73 15.95
CA GLU A 560 15.40 -4.92 16.88
C GLU A 560 15.22 -4.08 18.15
N TYR A 561 14.57 -2.90 18.01
CA TYR A 561 14.47 -1.88 19.07
C TYR A 561 13.06 -1.79 19.67
N ARG A 562 12.37 -2.93 19.82
CA ARG A 562 10.95 -3.02 20.26
C ARG A 562 10.62 -2.23 21.53
N LEU A 563 11.56 -2.12 22.49
CA LEU A 563 11.35 -1.37 23.73
C LEU A 563 11.25 0.14 23.49
N LYS A 564 11.92 0.65 22.45
CA LYS A 564 11.77 2.05 21.99
C LYS A 564 10.50 2.23 21.17
N LEU A 565 10.15 1.23 20.33
CA LEU A 565 9.07 1.29 19.36
C LEU A 565 7.70 0.91 19.96
N ARG A 566 7.47 1.18 21.24
CA ARG A 566 6.18 0.94 21.89
C ARG A 566 5.09 1.80 21.23
N HIS A 567 3.86 1.27 21.24
CA HIS A 567 2.69 1.97 20.68
C HIS A 567 2.34 3.25 21.45
N ASP A 568 2.60 3.29 22.76
CA ASP A 568 2.24 4.38 23.69
C ASP A 568 3.21 5.57 23.66
N THR A 569 4.34 5.45 22.93
CA THR A 569 5.37 6.50 22.79
C THR A 569 5.63 6.92 21.35
N ALA A 570 4.74 6.59 20.42
CA ALA A 570 4.93 6.93 19.01
C ALA A 570 4.94 8.44 18.75
N ASP A 571 4.10 9.19 19.47
CA ASP A 571 4.03 10.65 19.40
C ASP A 571 5.35 11.32 19.81
N ARG A 572 6.03 10.84 20.89
CA ARG A 572 7.35 11.33 21.30
C ARG A 572 8.41 11.22 20.21
N ARG A 573 8.34 10.15 19.40
CA ARG A 573 9.35 9.84 18.39
C ARG A 573 9.11 10.55 17.06
N LEU A 574 7.85 10.79 16.68
CA LEU A 574 7.47 11.12 15.32
C LEU A 574 6.76 12.47 15.14
N SER A 575 6.12 13.02 16.18
CA SER A 575 5.32 14.23 16.01
C SER A 575 6.12 15.46 15.61
N GLU A 576 7.38 15.60 16.07
CA GLU A 576 8.27 16.70 15.64
C GLU A 576 8.57 16.63 14.13
N LYS A 577 8.75 15.42 13.58
CA LYS A 577 8.91 15.21 12.12
C LYS A 577 7.64 15.59 11.36
N ALA A 578 6.48 15.24 11.89
CA ALA A 578 5.18 15.60 11.32
C ALA A 578 4.97 17.13 11.31
N PHE A 579 5.35 17.80 12.38
CA PHE A 579 5.32 19.26 12.48
C PHE A 579 6.24 19.92 11.45
N ALA A 580 7.47 19.42 11.32
CA ALA A 580 8.43 19.96 10.38
C ALA A 580 7.96 19.91 8.90
N VAL A 581 7.12 18.93 8.55
CA VAL A 581 6.52 18.82 7.20
C VAL A 581 5.14 19.49 7.08
N GLY A 582 4.57 19.98 8.19
CA GLY A 582 3.31 20.71 8.22
C GLY A 582 2.05 19.85 8.40
N LEU A 583 2.19 18.63 8.94
CA LEU A 583 1.07 17.70 9.20
C LEU A 583 0.54 17.75 10.64
N LYS A 584 1.29 18.33 11.58
CA LYS A 584 0.82 18.64 12.95
C LYS A 584 0.86 20.15 13.17
N THR A 585 -0.05 20.63 14.01
CA THR A 585 -0.15 22.04 14.40
C THR A 585 0.74 22.35 15.60
N GLU A 586 1.10 23.62 15.80
CA GLU A 586 1.84 24.09 16.98
C GLU A 586 1.15 23.69 18.29
N LYS A 587 -0.20 23.78 18.34
CA LYS A 587 -0.98 23.37 19.52
C LYS A 587 -0.77 21.87 19.85
N GLN A 588 -0.79 20.99 18.84
CA GLN A 588 -0.59 19.56 19.04
C GLN A 588 0.83 19.25 19.54
N ILE A 589 1.84 19.93 19.01
CA ILE A 589 3.23 19.77 19.46
C ILE A 589 3.43 20.28 20.90
N GLN A 590 2.85 21.43 21.25
CA GLN A 590 2.91 21.94 22.62
C GLN A 590 2.20 21.00 23.61
N SER A 591 1.05 20.43 23.25
CA SER A 591 0.35 19.42 24.07
C SER A 591 1.22 18.17 24.28
N MET A 592 1.84 17.66 23.21
CA MET A 592 2.75 16.51 23.28
C MET A 592 3.96 16.83 24.18
N ARG A 593 4.62 17.97 24.00
CA ARG A 593 5.76 18.39 24.83
C ARG A 593 5.38 18.51 26.31
N ALA A 594 4.21 19.10 26.61
CA ALA A 594 3.70 19.22 27.98
C ALA A 594 3.45 17.85 28.63
N LYS A 595 2.82 16.91 27.86
CA LYS A 595 2.62 15.52 28.28
C LYS A 595 3.94 14.85 28.69
N TYR A 596 4.98 14.96 27.85
CA TYR A 596 6.27 14.32 28.15
C TYR A 596 7.08 15.00 29.22
N ALA A 597 6.91 16.30 29.44
CA ALA A 597 7.48 16.99 30.61
C ALA A 597 6.92 16.39 31.91
N LEU A 598 5.61 16.12 31.99
CA LEU A 598 4.98 15.46 33.13
C LEU A 598 5.44 14.00 33.32
N ILE A 599 5.62 13.27 32.20
CA ILE A 599 6.14 11.89 32.26
C ILE A 599 7.57 11.87 32.77
N ASP A 600 8.44 12.77 32.30
CA ASP A 600 9.84 12.87 32.72
C ASP A 600 9.95 13.28 34.20
N GLU A 601 9.07 14.17 34.66
CA GLU A 601 8.95 14.53 36.10
C GLU A 601 8.53 13.31 36.94
N ALA A 602 7.53 12.55 36.50
CA ALA A 602 7.07 11.35 37.19
C ALA A 602 8.16 10.25 37.20
N VAL A 603 8.94 10.08 36.14
CA VAL A 603 10.10 9.16 36.08
C VAL A 603 11.17 9.62 37.08
N ALA A 604 11.45 10.94 37.19
CA ALA A 604 12.40 11.48 38.14
C ALA A 604 11.97 11.23 39.61
N LEU A 605 10.66 11.29 39.90
CA LEU A 605 10.08 10.92 41.18
C LEU A 605 10.32 9.44 41.52
N LEU A 606 10.02 8.53 40.53
CA LEU A 606 10.23 7.09 40.69
C LEU A 606 11.71 6.71 40.86
N LEU A 607 12.63 7.45 40.25
CA LEU A 607 14.08 7.29 40.48
C LEU A 607 14.51 7.63 41.88
N LYS A 608 13.87 8.64 42.49
CA LYS A 608 14.14 9.04 43.91
C LYS A 608 13.47 8.07 44.90
N LYS A 609 12.26 7.61 44.59
CA LYS A 609 11.46 6.74 45.47
C LYS A 609 10.77 5.66 44.61
N LYS A 610 11.37 4.48 44.57
CA LYS A 610 10.94 3.36 43.66
C LYS A 610 9.50 2.92 43.88
N ASP A 611 9.00 2.97 45.11
CA ASP A 611 7.65 2.54 45.48
C ASP A 611 6.71 3.77 45.67
N ALA A 612 6.97 4.87 44.99
CA ALA A 612 6.09 6.03 45.02
C ALA A 612 4.70 5.67 44.51
N GLN A 613 3.67 6.05 45.25
CA GLN A 613 2.29 6.03 44.74
C GLN A 613 2.09 7.24 43.82
N ASN A 614 1.10 7.13 42.92
CA ASN A 614 0.76 8.26 42.04
C ASN A 614 0.36 9.50 42.90
N PRO A 615 1.09 10.62 42.81
CA PRO A 615 0.81 11.81 43.60
C PRO A 615 -0.31 12.68 43.01
N GLY A 616 -0.95 12.28 41.91
CA GLY A 616 -2.01 13.05 41.25
C GLY A 616 -1.81 13.22 39.73
N TYR A 617 -0.84 12.53 39.12
CA TYR A 617 -0.74 12.48 37.64
C TYR A 617 -1.93 11.75 37.04
N ALA A 618 -2.30 12.11 35.82
CA ALA A 618 -3.27 11.35 35.04
C ALA A 618 -2.84 9.87 34.88
N PRO A 619 -3.77 8.91 34.92
CA PRO A 619 -3.43 7.48 34.95
C PRO A 619 -2.53 7.06 33.77
N GLU A 620 -2.76 7.58 32.57
CA GLU A 620 -1.98 7.31 31.38
C GLU A 620 -0.54 7.83 31.49
N ILE A 621 -0.34 9.03 32.05
CA ILE A 621 1.00 9.62 32.30
C ILE A 621 1.76 8.76 33.30
N TRP A 622 1.09 8.39 34.41
CA TRP A 622 1.72 7.58 35.46
C TRP A 622 2.10 6.18 34.94
N LYS A 623 1.24 5.56 34.14
CA LYS A 623 1.48 4.26 33.54
C LYS A 623 2.71 4.28 32.62
N VAL A 624 2.81 5.27 31.73
CA VAL A 624 3.98 5.41 30.83
C VAL A 624 5.25 5.68 31.64
N ALA A 625 5.18 6.53 32.67
CA ALA A 625 6.33 6.82 33.56
C ALA A 625 6.82 5.58 34.32
N GLN A 626 5.90 4.72 34.80
CA GLN A 626 6.27 3.45 35.43
C GLN A 626 6.97 2.49 34.47
N GLU A 627 6.49 2.38 33.22
CA GLU A 627 7.11 1.56 32.19
C GLU A 627 8.48 2.12 31.78
N ASP A 628 8.61 3.43 31.57
CA ASP A 628 9.88 4.08 31.28
C ASP A 628 10.90 3.89 32.41
N PHE A 629 10.48 4.06 33.67
CA PHE A 629 11.32 3.79 34.84
C PHE A 629 11.79 2.32 34.88
N LYS A 630 10.86 1.37 34.71
CA LYS A 630 11.13 -0.07 34.77
C LYS A 630 12.13 -0.53 33.72
N TYR A 631 12.03 0.02 32.51
CA TYR A 631 12.86 -0.39 31.37
C TYR A 631 14.01 0.57 31.07
N LYS A 632 14.22 1.63 31.86
CA LYS A 632 15.23 2.68 31.64
C LYS A 632 16.62 2.13 31.29
N TYR A 633 17.14 1.21 32.08
CA TYR A 633 18.46 0.63 31.84
C TYR A 633 18.56 -0.09 30.48
N TYR A 634 17.49 -0.80 30.09
CA TYR A 634 17.47 -1.51 28.81
C TYR A 634 17.37 -0.55 27.64
N ILE A 635 16.61 0.54 27.80
CA ILE A 635 16.45 1.59 26.77
C ILE A 635 17.78 2.31 26.59
N GLU A 636 18.45 2.74 27.65
CA GLU A 636 19.78 3.38 27.61
C GLU A 636 20.83 2.48 26.94
N LYS A 637 20.79 1.18 27.23
CA LYS A 637 21.68 0.20 26.56
C LYS A 637 21.36 0.04 25.07
N GLN A 638 20.09 0.10 24.68
CA GLN A 638 19.69 0.11 23.27
C GLN A 638 20.15 1.42 22.60
N ASP A 639 19.97 2.58 23.22
CA ASP A 639 20.40 3.87 22.69
C ASP A 639 21.90 3.92 22.44
N ALA A 640 22.69 3.38 23.36
CA ALA A 640 24.14 3.27 23.19
C ALA A 640 24.54 2.39 22.01
N ARG A 641 23.76 1.32 21.73
CA ARG A 641 23.96 0.47 20.53
C ARG A 641 23.55 1.19 19.26
N VAL A 642 22.40 1.88 19.28
CA VAL A 642 21.89 2.69 18.17
C VAL A 642 22.91 3.76 17.80
N ALA A 643 23.44 4.50 18.78
CA ALA A 643 24.46 5.52 18.54
C ALA A 643 25.75 4.98 17.87
N LYS A 644 26.15 3.74 18.20
CA LYS A 644 27.25 3.07 17.52
C LYS A 644 26.89 2.66 16.10
N MET A 645 25.66 2.16 15.89
CA MET A 645 25.20 1.74 14.57
C MET A 645 24.98 2.94 13.64
N HIS A 646 24.46 4.08 14.14
CA HIS A 646 24.29 5.29 13.35
C HIS A 646 25.58 5.77 12.67
N LYS A 647 26.75 5.53 13.27
CA LYS A 647 28.04 5.83 12.61
C LYS A 647 28.26 4.99 11.35
N MET A 648 27.82 3.74 11.32
CA MET A 648 27.88 2.86 10.14
C MET A 648 26.67 3.09 9.22
N GLU A 649 25.47 3.22 9.79
CA GLU A 649 24.22 3.48 9.06
C GLU A 649 24.29 4.76 8.24
N ASN A 650 24.88 5.82 8.79
CA ASN A 650 24.95 7.13 8.13
C ASN A 650 26.12 7.25 7.14
N ARG A 651 26.99 6.23 7.01
CA ARG A 651 28.04 6.27 5.98
C ARG A 651 27.38 6.01 4.63
N LYS A 652 27.25 7.08 3.85
CA LYS A 652 26.61 7.06 2.52
C LYS A 652 27.47 6.27 1.52
N ILE A 653 26.79 5.55 0.64
CA ILE A 653 27.37 4.95 -0.56
C ILE A 653 26.92 5.84 -1.73
N PRO A 654 27.83 6.41 -2.55
CA PRO A 654 27.46 7.16 -3.72
C PRO A 654 26.55 6.36 -4.66
N ALA A 655 25.54 6.99 -5.26
CA ALA A 655 24.60 6.30 -6.14
C ALA A 655 25.27 5.69 -7.38
N ASP A 656 26.39 6.29 -7.82
CA ASP A 656 27.23 5.88 -8.94
C ASP A 656 28.42 4.99 -8.53
N PHE A 657 28.47 4.54 -7.25
CA PHE A 657 29.60 3.75 -6.74
C PHE A 657 29.84 2.50 -7.58
N ASP A 658 31.10 2.31 -8.04
CA ASP A 658 31.53 1.15 -8.83
C ASP A 658 31.91 -0.03 -7.92
N TYR A 659 31.00 -0.98 -7.74
CA TYR A 659 31.27 -2.22 -7.01
C TYR A 659 32.24 -3.16 -7.74
N GLY A 660 32.42 -2.95 -9.05
CA GLY A 660 33.43 -3.68 -9.88
C GLY A 660 34.85 -3.34 -9.51
N ALA A 661 35.07 -2.12 -8.99
CA ALA A 661 36.40 -1.66 -8.56
C ALA A 661 36.93 -2.38 -7.31
N ILE A 662 36.15 -3.22 -6.64
CA ILE A 662 36.54 -3.99 -5.46
C ILE A 662 36.85 -5.45 -5.85
N PRO A 663 38.13 -5.82 -6.08
CA PRO A 663 38.48 -7.18 -6.59
C PRO A 663 38.11 -8.30 -5.61
N ALA A 664 38.19 -8.05 -4.31
CA ALA A 664 37.96 -9.03 -3.26
C ALA A 664 36.45 -9.24 -2.93
N LEU A 665 35.56 -8.49 -3.56
CA LEU A 665 34.12 -8.67 -3.38
C LEU A 665 33.65 -9.90 -4.16
N SER A 666 32.87 -10.80 -3.49
CA SER A 666 32.35 -11.98 -4.17
C SER A 666 31.43 -11.60 -5.35
N ALA A 667 31.39 -12.43 -6.40
CA ALA A 667 30.49 -12.19 -7.54
C ALA A 667 29.02 -12.10 -7.11
N GLU A 668 28.59 -12.90 -6.13
CA GLU A 668 27.26 -12.87 -5.54
C GLU A 668 26.98 -11.53 -4.85
N SER A 669 27.90 -11.10 -3.96
CA SER A 669 27.76 -9.84 -3.23
C SER A 669 27.77 -8.66 -4.17
N ARG A 670 28.65 -8.64 -5.17
CA ARG A 670 28.71 -7.62 -6.20
C ARG A 670 27.40 -7.51 -6.97
N GLY A 671 26.88 -8.62 -7.51
CA GLY A 671 25.62 -8.61 -8.27
C GLY A 671 24.43 -8.14 -7.44
N LYS A 672 24.40 -8.49 -6.14
CA LYS A 672 23.33 -8.01 -5.23
C LYS A 672 23.45 -6.51 -4.94
N LEU A 673 24.64 -6.02 -4.67
CA LEU A 673 24.91 -4.58 -4.43
C LEU A 673 24.61 -3.73 -5.67
N GLU A 674 25.01 -4.18 -6.85
CA GLU A 674 24.70 -3.53 -8.13
C GLU A 674 23.19 -3.50 -8.41
N LYS A 675 22.48 -4.59 -8.12
CA LYS A 675 21.02 -4.68 -8.31
C LYS A 675 20.25 -3.77 -7.35
N ILE A 676 20.62 -3.80 -6.05
CA ILE A 676 19.85 -3.11 -4.99
C ILE A 676 20.29 -1.65 -4.86
N ARG A 677 21.56 -1.33 -5.13
CA ARG A 677 22.12 0.03 -4.98
C ARG A 677 21.78 0.65 -3.62
N PRO A 678 22.24 0.04 -2.50
CA PRO A 678 21.99 0.59 -1.17
C PRO A 678 22.63 1.97 -1.02
N LEU A 679 21.93 2.89 -0.33
CA LEU A 679 22.40 4.26 -0.12
C LEU A 679 23.37 4.39 1.06
N THR A 680 23.40 3.38 1.96
CA THR A 680 24.25 3.39 3.16
C THR A 680 24.89 2.03 3.40
N LEU A 681 25.99 2.02 4.17
CA LEU A 681 26.62 0.77 4.61
C LEU A 681 25.67 -0.08 5.48
N GLY A 682 24.83 0.56 6.29
CA GLY A 682 23.83 -0.15 7.07
C GLY A 682 22.83 -0.91 6.19
N GLN A 683 22.30 -0.27 5.15
CA GLN A 683 21.45 -0.95 4.17
C GLN A 683 22.19 -2.10 3.47
N ALA A 684 23.42 -1.88 3.03
CA ALA A 684 24.25 -2.90 2.42
C ALA A 684 24.42 -4.13 3.33
N SER A 685 24.62 -3.92 4.62
CA SER A 685 24.82 -5.00 5.60
C SER A 685 23.57 -5.89 5.83
N ARG A 686 22.37 -5.38 5.54
CA ARG A 686 21.10 -6.08 5.69
C ARG A 686 20.70 -6.89 4.45
N ILE A 687 21.34 -6.66 3.31
CA ILE A 687 21.05 -7.43 2.09
C ILE A 687 21.40 -8.89 2.32
N SER A 688 20.45 -9.78 2.07
CA SER A 688 20.63 -11.22 2.28
C SER A 688 21.82 -11.77 1.47
N GLY A 689 22.79 -12.38 2.14
CA GLY A 689 23.99 -12.95 1.54
C GLY A 689 25.18 -11.99 1.43
N ILE A 690 25.06 -10.74 1.87
CA ILE A 690 26.20 -9.84 2.08
C ILE A 690 26.83 -10.22 3.43
N ARG A 691 28.14 -10.40 3.44
CA ARG A 691 28.91 -10.82 4.62
C ARG A 691 29.53 -9.60 5.32
N ASN A 692 29.86 -9.75 6.61
CA ASN A 692 30.59 -8.70 7.33
C ASN A 692 31.93 -8.34 6.68
N SER A 693 32.62 -9.33 6.05
CA SER A 693 33.84 -9.11 5.27
C SER A 693 33.60 -8.18 4.08
N ASP A 694 32.47 -8.32 3.39
CA ASP A 694 32.10 -7.48 2.24
C ASP A 694 31.84 -6.04 2.68
N ILE A 695 31.21 -5.84 3.84
CA ILE A 695 31.00 -4.52 4.46
C ILE A 695 32.33 -3.89 4.86
N MET A 696 33.26 -4.65 5.41
CA MET A 696 34.59 -4.14 5.74
C MET A 696 35.36 -3.70 4.48
N LEU A 697 35.23 -4.45 3.37
CA LEU A 697 35.80 -4.05 2.09
C LEU A 697 35.17 -2.75 1.58
N LEU A 698 33.82 -2.64 1.58
CA LEU A 698 33.14 -1.41 1.22
C LEU A 698 33.60 -0.21 2.06
N MET A 699 33.84 -0.42 3.38
CA MET A 699 34.33 0.65 4.26
C MET A 699 35.71 1.17 3.87
N VAL A 700 36.56 0.36 3.28
CA VAL A 700 37.92 0.75 2.83
C VAL A 700 37.86 1.55 1.53
N TYR A 701 36.92 1.22 0.63
CA TYR A 701 36.78 1.86 -0.68
C TYR A 701 35.88 3.10 -0.70
N LEU A 702 35.06 3.30 0.37
CA LEU A 702 34.26 4.51 0.59
C LEU A 702 35.01 5.55 1.42
#